data_58ac9e913dfb21074ef5f5623f584d85
#
_entry.id   58ac9e913dfb21074ef5f5623f584d85
#
_cell.length_a   1.000
_cell.length_b   1.000
_cell.length_c   1.000
_cell.angle_alpha   90.00
_cell.angle_beta   90.00
_cell.angle_gamma   90.00
#
_symmetry.space_group_name_H-M   'P 1'
#
loop_
_entity.id
_entity.type
_entity.pdbx_description
1 polymer ?
#
loop_
_entity_poly.entity_id
_entity_poly.type
_entity_poly.pdbx_seq_one_letter_code
_entity_poly.pdbx_strand_id
1 'polypeptide(L)'
;NTILCLHSDSAGNIWAGSKREGVINIREVSMRTYTNVVLGHNKGLSQSTVLQLYQEPASEELWIAMDGGGINKFIPSTETFVHYPDTWGDKMVSITGFTPNELLVSAFSKGIFIFDKKTGKKRPFAIMSPSLEHHIRYSGQPINLYRDTPNSILILSSPPYRYHTSTRQLTPVPCAKEVKIKGLLSSIGYDSTAIYLNDPYNIYRLDRKKDTVEIFASAPQGFFNAVSRDDKGVFWIAGTRGLYTYHPDTRKFERIPTTLFNEVNTVLCDNKGKVWIGAEQKLFIWLTDTKRFVWFGEADGISPNEYLAEPRLISPKGNIYMGGVKGLLCINADTQIEKSSDSPEIRLAELTINGENRMYQLNQDKISIPWNSKNIKIRVMTYGADILRLKVYHFQMGDLKTEGYNPELMIPSLAPGSYPIMVSCNTQEGNETTPQFLFTLNVLPPWYRSWWFVSLCIIACIGIVVQIVFVLLRRKENKMKWMMKEHEQNVYEEKVRFLINISHELRTPLTLIYAPLSRILKTLPSTDAIYPPLKNIHKQAQRMKDLINMVLDVRKMEVGETKLKLQAYPFNSWIKEIGADFTDEGAAQEVQIDYQLDDSIKEVVFDKGMCTIVVTNLLTNALKHSPKNTTVTIRTSKNDSY
;
A
#
# COMPACT_ATOMS: atom_id res chain seq x y z
N ASN A 1 23.04 -1.81 -29.69
CA ASN A 1 22.35 -0.60 -30.18
C ASN A 1 23.23 0.08 -31.25
N THR A 2 22.62 0.44 -32.39
CA THR A 2 23.33 1.12 -33.49
C THR A 2 23.09 2.62 -33.34
N ILE A 3 24.16 3.37 -33.12
CA ILE A 3 24.13 4.82 -33.14
C ILE A 3 24.17 5.29 -34.61
N LEU A 4 23.26 6.15 -35.00
CA LEU A 4 23.09 6.63 -36.35
C LEU A 4 23.72 8.02 -36.57
N CYS A 5 23.68 8.87 -35.55
CA CYS A 5 24.25 10.21 -35.58
C CYS A 5 24.70 10.64 -34.18
N LEU A 6 25.63 11.57 -34.14
CA LEU A 6 26.10 12.25 -32.94
C LEU A 6 26.05 13.76 -33.19
N HIS A 7 25.65 14.50 -32.16
CA HIS A 7 25.64 15.96 -32.18
C HIS A 7 26.15 16.46 -30.81
N SER A 8 26.98 17.49 -30.81
CA SER A 8 27.43 18.18 -29.60
C SER A 8 26.70 19.50 -29.50
N ASP A 9 26.08 19.77 -28.36
CA ASP A 9 25.45 21.08 -28.13
C ASP A 9 26.48 22.11 -27.61
N SER A 10 26.04 23.36 -27.47
CA SER A 10 26.89 24.46 -26.99
C SER A 10 27.31 24.31 -25.53
N ALA A 11 26.64 23.45 -24.75
CA ALA A 11 26.96 23.15 -23.37
C ALA A 11 27.93 21.97 -23.22
N GLY A 12 28.38 21.37 -24.36
CA GLY A 12 29.29 20.22 -24.36
C GLY A 12 28.61 18.86 -24.17
N ASN A 13 27.28 18.80 -24.12
CA ASN A 13 26.57 17.53 -24.10
C ASN A 13 26.63 16.85 -25.48
N ILE A 14 26.79 15.54 -25.49
CA ILE A 14 26.75 14.74 -26.71
C ILE A 14 25.37 14.07 -26.82
N TRP A 15 24.73 14.30 -27.94
CA TRP A 15 23.43 13.71 -28.28
C TRP A 15 23.63 12.63 -29.33
N ALA A 16 23.17 11.42 -29.07
CA ALA A 16 23.29 10.27 -29.96
C ALA A 16 21.91 9.81 -30.41
N GLY A 17 21.65 9.84 -31.71
CA GLY A 17 20.46 9.24 -32.30
C GLY A 17 20.65 7.75 -32.51
N SER A 18 19.80 6.92 -31.95
CA SER A 18 19.84 5.47 -32.06
C SER A 18 18.74 4.92 -32.96
N LYS A 19 18.97 3.75 -33.58
CA LYS A 19 18.01 3.11 -34.50
C LYS A 19 16.72 2.64 -33.79
N ARG A 20 16.74 2.36 -32.50
CA ARG A 20 15.62 1.72 -31.78
C ARG A 20 15.24 2.38 -30.45
N GLU A 21 16.14 3.13 -29.87
CA GLU A 21 15.95 3.69 -28.52
C GLU A 21 15.77 5.23 -28.51
N GLY A 22 15.60 5.80 -29.72
CA GLY A 22 15.40 7.25 -29.84
C GLY A 22 16.70 8.03 -29.66
N VAL A 23 16.65 9.11 -28.89
CA VAL A 23 17.78 10.01 -28.65
C VAL A 23 18.36 9.76 -27.27
N ILE A 24 19.68 9.60 -27.24
CA ILE A 24 20.45 9.34 -26.00
C ILE A 24 21.31 10.57 -25.75
N ASN A 25 21.26 11.10 -24.53
CA ASN A 25 22.17 12.13 -24.07
C ASN A 25 23.36 11.48 -23.37
N ILE A 26 24.58 11.80 -23.81
CA ILE A 26 25.83 11.28 -23.26
C ILE A 26 26.57 12.47 -22.65
N ARG A 27 26.86 12.41 -21.39
CA ARG A 27 27.60 13.45 -20.67
C ARG A 27 28.51 12.85 -19.61
N GLU A 28 29.49 13.60 -19.20
CA GLU A 28 30.28 13.27 -18.04
C GLU A 28 29.45 13.54 -16.79
N VAL A 29 29.38 12.56 -15.89
CA VAL A 29 28.69 12.68 -14.61
C VAL A 29 29.73 12.63 -13.48
N SER A 30 29.62 13.57 -12.57
CA SER A 30 30.47 13.61 -11.37
C SER A 30 29.93 12.75 -10.22
N MET A 31 28.73 12.20 -10.40
CA MET A 31 28.04 11.31 -9.44
C MET A 31 27.70 10.01 -10.15
N ARG A 32 27.98 8.89 -9.50
CA ARG A 32 27.76 7.57 -10.10
C ARG A 32 27.23 6.57 -9.09
N THR A 33 26.16 5.86 -9.47
CA THR A 33 25.61 4.78 -8.69
C THR A 33 26.08 3.44 -9.23
N TYR A 34 26.78 2.66 -8.39
CA TYR A 34 27.17 1.27 -8.67
C TYR A 34 26.11 0.34 -8.07
N THR A 35 25.56 -0.51 -8.91
CA THR A 35 24.56 -1.52 -8.52
C THR A 35 25.17 -2.92 -8.59
N ASN A 36 24.41 -3.95 -8.22
CA ASN A 36 24.82 -5.33 -8.43
C ASN A 36 24.91 -5.67 -9.92
N VAL A 37 25.92 -6.44 -10.29
CA VAL A 37 26.17 -6.86 -11.67
C VAL A 37 25.99 -8.37 -11.78
N VAL A 38 25.43 -8.81 -12.90
CA VAL A 38 25.33 -10.22 -13.27
C VAL A 38 26.73 -10.85 -13.30
N LEU A 39 26.85 -12.03 -12.73
CA LEU A 39 28.09 -12.84 -12.59
C LEU A 39 29.05 -12.70 -13.78
N GLY A 40 30.32 -12.37 -13.49
CA GLY A 40 31.41 -12.34 -14.45
C GLY A 40 31.97 -10.95 -14.77
N HIS A 41 31.39 -9.86 -14.26
CA HIS A 41 31.92 -8.51 -14.42
C HIS A 41 32.37 -7.92 -13.08
N ASN A 42 33.57 -7.37 -13.05
CA ASN A 42 34.13 -6.68 -11.87
C ASN A 42 33.75 -5.18 -11.78
N LYS A 43 32.69 -4.76 -12.47
CA LYS A 43 32.23 -3.36 -12.53
C LYS A 43 31.02 -3.05 -11.65
N GLY A 44 30.72 -3.88 -10.68
CA GLY A 44 29.61 -3.67 -9.76
C GLY A 44 29.69 -4.50 -8.50
N LEU A 45 28.70 -4.36 -7.65
CA LEU A 45 28.60 -5.01 -6.35
C LEU A 45 28.17 -6.48 -6.48
N SER A 46 28.53 -7.32 -5.52
CA SER A 46 28.09 -8.72 -5.45
C SER A 46 26.59 -8.87 -5.11
N GLN A 47 26.03 -7.87 -4.42
CA GLN A 47 24.62 -7.73 -4.06
C GLN A 47 24.22 -6.26 -4.11
N SER A 48 22.93 -5.95 -3.99
CA SER A 48 22.45 -4.57 -4.09
C SER A 48 22.59 -3.79 -2.79
N THR A 49 22.38 -4.41 -1.64
CA THR A 49 22.28 -3.67 -0.36
C THR A 49 23.65 -3.51 0.30
N VAL A 50 24.06 -2.26 0.48
CA VAL A 50 25.28 -1.85 1.17
C VAL A 50 24.95 -1.50 2.62
N LEU A 51 25.63 -2.14 3.59
CA LEU A 51 25.34 -1.94 5.03
C LEU A 51 26.38 -1.06 5.73
N GLN A 52 27.67 -1.16 5.37
CA GLN A 52 28.69 -0.26 5.90
C GLN A 52 29.85 -0.09 4.94
N LEU A 53 30.58 1.00 5.11
CA LEU A 53 31.75 1.39 4.34
C LEU A 53 32.94 1.62 5.27
N TYR A 54 34.13 1.18 4.83
CA TYR A 54 35.37 1.45 5.51
C TYR A 54 36.49 1.75 4.50
N GLN A 55 37.24 2.78 4.77
CA GLN A 55 38.46 3.13 4.02
C GLN A 55 39.64 3.30 4.96
N GLU A 56 40.77 2.75 4.60
CA GLU A 56 41.99 2.98 5.35
C GLU A 56 42.54 4.37 5.08
N PRO A 57 43.06 5.08 6.12
CA PRO A 57 43.57 6.45 5.95
C PRO A 57 44.63 6.60 4.86
N ALA A 58 45.44 5.58 4.62
CA ALA A 58 46.53 5.55 3.64
C ALA A 58 46.16 4.91 2.28
N SER A 59 44.93 4.47 2.11
CA SER A 59 44.48 3.75 0.89
C SER A 59 43.29 4.47 0.26
N GLU A 60 43.22 4.43 -1.07
CA GLU A 60 42.01 4.85 -1.79
C GLU A 60 40.97 3.74 -1.89
N GLU A 61 41.35 2.49 -1.60
CA GLU A 61 40.47 1.34 -1.65
C GLU A 61 39.36 1.43 -0.61
N LEU A 62 38.12 1.20 -1.05
CA LEU A 62 36.94 1.20 -0.20
C LEU A 62 36.49 -0.23 0.07
N TRP A 63 36.39 -0.60 1.33
CA TRP A 63 35.84 -1.85 1.79
C TRP A 63 34.37 -1.69 2.06
N ILE A 64 33.57 -2.64 1.58
CA ILE A 64 32.10 -2.57 1.55
C ILE A 64 31.55 -3.83 2.22
N ALA A 65 30.79 -3.63 3.30
CA ALA A 65 30.03 -4.68 3.97
C ALA A 65 28.61 -4.73 3.40
N MET A 66 28.12 -5.93 3.04
CA MET A 66 26.89 -6.09 2.29
C MET A 66 25.90 -7.04 2.96
N ASP A 67 24.61 -6.88 2.64
CA ASP A 67 23.56 -7.81 3.06
C ASP A 67 23.52 -9.04 2.14
N GLY A 68 24.08 -10.15 2.62
CA GLY A 68 24.18 -11.41 1.87
C GLY A 68 25.28 -11.44 0.80
N GLY A 69 25.81 -10.29 0.39
CA GLY A 69 26.90 -10.18 -0.57
C GLY A 69 28.30 -10.30 0.04
N GLY A 70 28.38 -10.47 1.36
CA GLY A 70 29.64 -10.58 2.08
C GLY A 70 30.44 -9.28 2.08
N ILE A 71 31.72 -9.38 1.72
CA ILE A 71 32.65 -8.25 1.63
C ILE A 71 32.99 -7.99 0.17
N ASN A 72 32.96 -6.72 -0.22
CA ASN A 72 33.47 -6.25 -1.50
C ASN A 72 34.57 -5.21 -1.25
N LYS A 73 35.48 -5.07 -2.20
CA LYS A 73 36.48 -4.03 -2.24
C LYS A 73 36.34 -3.23 -3.53
N PHE A 74 36.11 -1.94 -3.43
CA PHE A 74 36.06 -1.02 -4.56
C PHE A 74 37.40 -0.31 -4.74
N ILE A 75 37.90 -0.26 -5.95
CA ILE A 75 39.15 0.37 -6.34
C ILE A 75 38.79 1.61 -7.20
N PRO A 76 38.78 2.82 -6.64
CA PRO A 76 38.31 4.01 -7.35
C PRO A 76 39.09 4.35 -8.62
N SER A 77 40.42 4.11 -8.62
CA SER A 77 41.30 4.43 -9.76
C SER A 77 40.98 3.67 -11.04
N THR A 78 40.43 2.46 -10.93
CA THR A 78 40.04 1.59 -12.04
C THR A 78 38.56 1.37 -12.15
N GLU A 79 37.78 1.91 -11.19
CA GLU A 79 36.34 1.68 -11.02
C GLU A 79 35.95 0.19 -11.02
N THR A 80 36.78 -0.63 -10.39
CA THR A 80 36.57 -2.08 -10.32
C THR A 80 36.26 -2.56 -8.91
N PHE A 81 35.56 -3.68 -8.83
CA PHE A 81 35.20 -4.34 -7.59
C PHE A 81 35.91 -5.69 -7.49
N VAL A 82 36.40 -6.00 -6.31
CA VAL A 82 36.86 -7.32 -5.94
C VAL A 82 35.86 -7.93 -4.98
N HIS A 83 35.36 -9.11 -5.30
CA HIS A 83 34.39 -9.85 -4.50
C HIS A 83 35.08 -10.97 -3.72
N TYR A 84 34.66 -11.25 -2.50
CA TYR A 84 35.20 -12.29 -1.63
C TYR A 84 34.15 -13.38 -1.36
N PRO A 85 34.11 -14.45 -2.21
CA PRO A 85 33.04 -15.46 -2.16
C PRO A 85 32.94 -16.22 -0.83
N ASP A 86 34.05 -16.42 -0.11
CA ASP A 86 34.04 -17.07 1.21
C ASP A 86 33.22 -16.31 2.27
N THR A 87 32.81 -15.08 1.97
CA THR A 87 31.96 -14.25 2.83
C THR A 87 30.51 -14.16 2.37
N TRP A 88 30.16 -14.76 1.23
CA TRP A 88 28.81 -14.71 0.69
C TRP A 88 27.81 -15.45 1.58
N GLY A 89 26.56 -15.00 1.54
CA GLY A 89 25.48 -15.49 2.40
C GLY A 89 25.52 -14.93 3.82
N ASP A 90 26.55 -14.16 4.17
CA ASP A 90 26.61 -13.44 5.44
C ASP A 90 26.07 -12.02 5.29
N LYS A 91 25.25 -11.61 6.24
CA LYS A 91 24.86 -10.22 6.42
C LYS A 91 25.97 -9.52 7.19
N MET A 92 26.91 -8.93 6.45
CA MET A 92 28.02 -8.19 7.03
C MET A 92 27.54 -6.80 7.46
N VAL A 93 27.44 -6.58 8.76
CA VAL A 93 26.85 -5.36 9.33
C VAL A 93 27.88 -4.26 9.47
N SER A 94 29.09 -4.62 9.90
CA SER A 94 30.13 -3.64 10.17
C SER A 94 31.52 -4.13 9.79
N ILE A 95 32.35 -3.19 9.40
CA ILE A 95 33.73 -3.44 8.92
C ILE A 95 34.65 -2.30 9.36
N THR A 96 35.81 -2.63 9.91
CA THR A 96 36.83 -1.65 10.29
C THR A 96 38.24 -2.25 10.18
N GLY A 97 39.25 -1.39 10.16
CA GLY A 97 40.65 -1.85 10.14
C GLY A 97 41.04 -2.57 11.44
N PHE A 98 41.74 -3.67 11.34
CA PHE A 98 42.28 -4.42 12.50
C PHE A 98 43.79 -4.37 12.55
N THR A 99 44.46 -4.94 11.56
CA THR A 99 45.89 -4.84 11.33
C THR A 99 46.12 -4.34 9.89
N PRO A 100 47.34 -4.00 9.48
CA PRO A 100 47.60 -3.62 8.09
C PRO A 100 47.10 -4.63 7.03
N ASN A 101 47.08 -5.92 7.37
CA ASN A 101 46.66 -7.00 6.47
C ASN A 101 45.27 -7.57 6.80
N GLU A 102 44.63 -7.13 7.87
CA GLU A 102 43.36 -7.71 8.34
C GLU A 102 42.32 -6.64 8.66
N LEU A 103 41.06 -7.00 8.48
CA LEU A 103 39.91 -6.25 8.90
C LEU A 103 39.18 -6.96 10.03
N LEU A 104 38.56 -6.20 10.92
CA LEU A 104 37.59 -6.71 11.87
C LEU A 104 36.19 -6.49 11.27
N VAL A 105 35.40 -7.53 11.22
CA VAL A 105 34.06 -7.50 10.60
C VAL A 105 33.03 -8.11 11.54
N SER A 106 31.84 -7.57 11.57
CA SER A 106 30.72 -8.16 12.29
C SER A 106 29.66 -8.69 11.30
N ALA A 107 29.19 -9.90 11.53
CA ALA A 107 28.11 -10.51 10.78
C ALA A 107 26.88 -10.67 11.68
N PHE A 108 25.72 -10.28 11.19
CA PHE A 108 24.47 -10.34 11.94
C PHE A 108 24.22 -11.76 12.48
N SER A 109 23.94 -11.87 13.76
CA SER A 109 23.71 -13.12 14.53
C SER A 109 24.83 -14.18 14.46
N LYS A 110 25.91 -13.94 13.71
CA LYS A 110 27.04 -14.90 13.57
C LYS A 110 28.27 -14.50 14.38
N GLY A 111 28.39 -13.23 14.77
CA GLY A 111 29.47 -12.74 15.61
C GLY A 111 30.48 -11.86 14.89
N ILE A 112 31.64 -11.71 15.52
CA ILE A 112 32.74 -10.89 15.04
C ILE A 112 33.83 -11.81 14.46
N PHE A 113 34.39 -11.39 13.32
CA PHE A 113 35.42 -12.17 12.60
C PHE A 113 36.59 -11.26 12.25
N ILE A 114 37.75 -11.87 12.12
CA ILE A 114 38.93 -11.27 11.50
C ILE A 114 38.96 -11.74 10.05
N PHE A 115 39.02 -10.80 9.13
CA PHE A 115 39.10 -11.06 7.69
C PHE A 115 40.48 -10.71 7.17
N ASP A 116 41.13 -11.66 6.52
CA ASP A 116 42.46 -11.51 5.91
C ASP A 116 42.30 -10.94 4.48
N LYS A 117 42.91 -9.79 4.24
CA LYS A 117 42.79 -9.05 2.97
C LYS A 117 43.45 -9.74 1.79
N LYS A 118 44.51 -10.58 2.05
CA LYS A 118 45.26 -11.28 1.00
C LYS A 118 44.55 -12.56 0.59
N THR A 119 44.12 -13.36 1.57
CA THR A 119 43.53 -14.67 1.32
C THR A 119 42.04 -14.61 1.09
N GLY A 120 41.38 -13.52 1.50
CA GLY A 120 39.92 -13.35 1.46
C GLY A 120 39.17 -14.23 2.47
N LYS A 121 39.88 -14.90 3.38
CA LYS A 121 39.31 -15.81 4.37
C LYS A 121 38.99 -15.11 5.68
N LYS A 122 37.91 -15.53 6.34
CA LYS A 122 37.55 -15.08 7.67
C LYS A 122 37.79 -16.15 8.72
N ARG A 123 38.15 -15.71 9.94
CA ARG A 123 38.26 -16.55 11.14
C ARG A 123 37.56 -15.89 12.31
N PRO A 124 36.99 -16.66 13.27
CA PRO A 124 36.35 -16.09 14.43
C PRO A 124 37.26 -15.15 15.22
N PHE A 125 36.73 -14.06 15.73
CA PHE A 125 37.40 -13.21 16.71
C PHE A 125 37.26 -13.87 18.09
N ALA A 126 38.37 -14.53 18.54
CA ALA A 126 38.36 -15.42 19.69
C ALA A 126 38.28 -14.73 21.06
N ILE A 127 38.44 -13.39 21.09
CA ILE A 127 38.50 -12.62 22.33
C ILE A 127 37.12 -11.98 22.55
N MET A 128 36.21 -12.74 23.17
CA MET A 128 34.89 -12.24 23.54
C MET A 128 34.63 -12.49 25.03
N SER A 129 33.97 -11.51 25.68
CA SER A 129 33.44 -11.74 27.02
C SER A 129 32.15 -12.55 26.91
N PRO A 130 31.77 -13.36 27.94
CA PRO A 130 30.52 -14.09 27.93
C PRO A 130 29.29 -13.21 27.71
N SER A 131 29.29 -11.99 28.25
CA SER A 131 28.21 -11.02 28.09
C SER A 131 28.11 -10.47 26.66
N LEU A 132 29.25 -10.24 25.99
CA LEU A 132 29.26 -9.84 24.59
C LEU A 132 28.80 -10.99 23.68
N GLU A 133 29.24 -12.20 23.94
CA GLU A 133 28.80 -13.39 23.20
C GLU A 133 27.32 -13.62 23.35
N HIS A 134 26.78 -13.47 24.56
CA HIS A 134 25.34 -13.54 24.82
C HIS A 134 24.60 -12.45 24.04
N HIS A 135 25.10 -11.21 24.05
CA HIS A 135 24.49 -10.10 23.30
C HIS A 135 24.44 -10.41 21.78
N ILE A 136 25.55 -10.90 21.20
CA ILE A 136 25.60 -11.30 19.78
C ILE A 136 24.56 -12.35 19.44
N ARG A 137 24.40 -13.38 20.28
CA ARG A 137 23.52 -14.53 20.00
C ARG A 137 22.04 -14.26 20.21
N TYR A 138 21.71 -13.44 21.21
CA TYR A 138 20.33 -13.36 21.72
C TYR A 138 19.69 -11.98 21.63
N SER A 139 20.44 -10.91 21.45
CA SER A 139 19.86 -9.57 21.36
C SER A 139 19.11 -9.30 20.05
N GLY A 140 19.46 -10.04 18.99
CA GLY A 140 18.94 -9.75 17.63
C GLY A 140 19.39 -8.39 17.09
N GLN A 141 20.31 -7.71 17.77
CA GLN A 141 20.80 -6.38 17.37
C GLN A 141 22.13 -6.53 16.60
N PRO A 142 22.31 -5.78 15.52
CA PRO A 142 23.59 -5.69 14.83
C PRO A 142 24.62 -4.99 15.74
N ILE A 143 25.91 -5.26 15.52
CA ILE A 143 27.01 -4.67 16.27
C ILE A 143 27.89 -3.88 15.31
N ASN A 144 28.01 -2.58 15.58
CA ASN A 144 28.93 -1.72 14.87
C ASN A 144 30.33 -1.77 15.50
N LEU A 145 31.33 -1.63 14.65
CA LEU A 145 32.74 -1.59 15.00
C LEU A 145 33.30 -0.22 14.62
N TYR A 146 33.98 0.41 15.53
CA TYR A 146 34.57 1.73 15.30
C TYR A 146 36.02 1.77 15.81
N ARG A 147 36.96 2.10 14.92
CA ARG A 147 38.35 2.29 15.29
C ARG A 147 38.56 3.73 15.76
N ASP A 148 38.76 3.95 17.06
CA ASP A 148 38.92 5.28 17.66
C ASP A 148 40.37 5.75 17.69
N THR A 149 41.31 4.83 17.80
CA THR A 149 42.75 5.07 17.71
C THR A 149 43.46 3.92 16.99
N PRO A 150 44.72 4.08 16.57
CA PRO A 150 45.50 2.97 15.99
C PRO A 150 45.55 1.70 16.87
N ASN A 151 45.46 1.86 18.19
CA ASN A 151 45.58 0.80 19.17
C ASN A 151 44.28 0.40 19.86
N SER A 152 43.15 0.93 19.42
CA SER A 152 41.87 0.69 20.10
C SER A 152 40.71 0.64 19.12
N ILE A 153 39.84 -0.35 19.33
CA ILE A 153 38.59 -0.53 18.58
C ILE A 153 37.45 -0.59 19.58
N LEU A 154 36.42 0.19 19.34
CA LEU A 154 35.15 0.14 20.06
C LEU A 154 34.22 -0.88 19.38
N ILE A 155 33.68 -1.77 20.18
CA ILE A 155 32.62 -2.70 19.82
C ILE A 155 31.33 -2.09 20.37
N LEU A 156 30.51 -1.54 19.47
CA LEU A 156 29.33 -0.75 19.82
C LEU A 156 28.14 -1.67 20.10
N SER A 157 28.17 -2.32 21.25
CA SER A 157 27.11 -3.16 21.81
C SER A 157 26.45 -2.50 23.02
N SER A 158 25.55 -3.15 23.68
CA SER A 158 24.92 -2.68 24.92
C SER A 158 25.22 -3.65 26.09
N PRO A 159 26.18 -3.32 26.96
CA PRO A 159 27.09 -2.15 26.97
C PRO A 159 28.18 -2.21 25.87
N PRO A 160 28.81 -1.08 25.53
CA PRO A 160 29.92 -1.07 24.59
C PRO A 160 31.20 -1.63 25.22
N TYR A 161 32.08 -2.15 24.38
CA TYR A 161 33.38 -2.68 24.77
C TYR A 161 34.50 -1.97 24.02
N ARG A 162 35.66 -1.89 24.63
CA ARG A 162 36.91 -1.43 24.04
C ARG A 162 37.89 -2.59 23.91
N TYR A 163 38.33 -2.86 22.68
CA TYR A 163 39.41 -3.81 22.41
C TYR A 163 40.72 -3.07 22.20
N HIS A 164 41.71 -3.36 23.04
CA HIS A 164 43.05 -2.83 22.94
C HIS A 164 43.91 -3.76 22.09
N THR A 165 44.33 -3.31 20.90
CA THR A 165 45.06 -4.17 19.93
C THR A 165 46.47 -4.52 20.43
N SER A 166 47.12 -3.67 21.20
CA SER A 166 48.47 -3.86 21.77
C SER A 166 48.47 -4.92 22.87
N THR A 167 47.52 -4.88 23.80
CA THR A 167 47.43 -5.82 24.93
C THR A 167 46.55 -7.03 24.62
N ARG A 168 45.78 -6.99 23.53
CA ARG A 168 44.76 -7.97 23.16
C ARG A 168 43.66 -8.16 24.23
N GLN A 169 43.39 -7.12 25.00
CA GLN A 169 42.39 -7.14 26.06
C GLN A 169 41.11 -6.51 25.60
N LEU A 170 39.98 -7.08 26.01
CA LEU A 170 38.63 -6.56 25.83
C LEU A 170 38.13 -6.06 27.20
N THR A 171 37.82 -4.77 27.28
CA THR A 171 37.30 -4.14 28.49
C THR A 171 35.93 -3.53 28.24
N PRO A 172 34.96 -3.67 29.15
CA PRO A 172 33.70 -2.93 29.03
C PRO A 172 33.95 -1.44 29.20
N VAL A 173 33.26 -0.63 28.37
CA VAL A 173 33.32 0.85 28.55
C VAL A 173 32.26 1.23 29.57
N PRO A 174 32.66 1.91 30.67
CA PRO A 174 31.72 2.34 31.70
C PRO A 174 30.64 3.26 31.14
N CYS A 175 29.40 3.05 31.57
CA CYS A 175 28.28 3.91 31.26
C CYS A 175 27.75 4.58 32.51
N ALA A 176 27.37 5.85 32.45
CA ALA A 176 26.69 6.53 33.53
C ALA A 176 25.36 5.82 33.86
N LYS A 177 24.89 5.95 35.11
CA LYS A 177 23.73 5.17 35.63
C LYS A 177 22.44 5.36 34.81
N GLU A 178 22.26 6.55 34.24
CA GLU A 178 21.13 6.94 33.43
C GLU A 178 21.19 6.40 31.99
N VAL A 179 22.36 5.94 31.54
CA VAL A 179 22.57 5.48 30.16
C VAL A 179 21.91 4.10 29.98
N LYS A 180 20.91 4.06 29.12
CA LYS A 180 20.25 2.84 28.64
C LYS A 180 20.25 2.84 27.12
N ILE A 181 21.22 2.17 26.53
CA ILE A 181 21.33 2.06 25.07
C ILE A 181 20.17 1.18 24.55
N LYS A 182 19.42 1.72 23.59
CA LYS A 182 18.28 1.07 22.99
C LYS A 182 18.48 0.94 21.48
N GLY A 183 18.68 -0.27 21.00
CA GLY A 183 18.87 -0.52 19.58
C GLY A 183 20.34 -0.45 19.13
N LEU A 184 20.54 -0.18 17.84
CA LEU A 184 21.88 -0.09 17.24
C LEU A 184 22.62 1.15 17.72
N LEU A 185 23.83 0.95 18.24
CA LEU A 185 24.72 2.04 18.61
C LEU A 185 25.66 2.34 17.43
N SER A 186 25.73 3.60 17.02
CA SER A 186 26.47 4.08 15.86
C SER A 186 27.46 5.16 16.24
N SER A 187 28.55 5.31 15.48
CA SER A 187 29.49 6.40 15.66
C SER A 187 29.09 7.61 14.80
N ILE A 188 29.08 8.79 15.40
CA ILE A 188 28.83 10.06 14.71
C ILE A 188 30.15 10.72 14.27
N GLY A 189 31.16 10.64 15.10
CA GLY A 189 32.47 11.29 14.92
C GLY A 189 33.13 11.56 16.25
N TYR A 190 34.20 12.37 16.24
CA TYR A 190 34.96 12.69 17.43
C TYR A 190 35.51 14.13 17.38
N ASP A 191 35.88 14.62 18.51
CA ASP A 191 36.75 15.79 18.68
C ASP A 191 37.92 15.46 19.62
N SER A 192 38.69 16.46 20.01
CA SER A 192 39.83 16.29 20.91
C SER A 192 39.44 15.76 22.29
N THR A 193 38.18 15.93 22.71
CA THR A 193 37.69 15.65 24.07
C THR A 193 36.83 14.40 24.16
N ALA A 194 36.15 14.05 23.10
CA ALA A 194 35.13 12.98 23.14
C ALA A 194 34.93 12.27 21.79
N ILE A 195 34.34 11.10 21.87
CA ILE A 195 33.71 10.39 20.75
C ILE A 195 32.22 10.52 20.95
N TYR A 196 31.51 10.84 19.86
CA TYR A 196 30.06 10.93 19.86
C TYR A 196 29.44 9.69 19.22
N LEU A 197 28.43 9.15 19.88
CA LEU A 197 27.70 7.96 19.46
C LEU A 197 26.22 8.28 19.48
N ASN A 198 25.41 7.53 18.74
CA ASN A 198 23.96 7.61 18.85
C ASN A 198 23.30 6.24 18.82
N ASP A 199 22.19 6.15 19.50
CA ASP A 199 21.14 5.15 19.24
C ASP A 199 19.90 5.88 18.65
N PRO A 200 18.79 5.19 18.38
CA PRO A 200 17.60 5.85 17.84
C PRO A 200 16.98 6.94 18.73
N TYR A 201 17.36 7.03 19.99
CA TYR A 201 16.74 7.96 20.95
C TYR A 201 17.67 9.03 21.50
N ASN A 202 18.97 8.74 21.54
CA ASN A 202 19.93 9.58 22.23
C ASN A 202 21.20 9.77 21.42
N ILE A 203 21.84 10.93 21.63
CA ILE A 203 23.25 11.17 21.34
C ILE A 203 24.00 10.97 22.63
N TYR A 204 25.06 10.17 22.59
CA TYR A 204 25.95 9.90 23.70
C TYR A 204 27.31 10.57 23.48
N ARG A 205 27.95 10.93 24.57
CA ARG A 205 29.30 11.40 24.60
C ARG A 205 30.17 10.41 25.37
N LEU A 206 31.14 9.80 24.71
CA LEU A 206 32.21 9.04 25.35
C LEU A 206 33.36 9.97 25.62
N ASP A 207 33.51 10.37 26.86
CA ASP A 207 34.60 11.28 27.32
C ASP A 207 35.93 10.57 27.25
N ARG A 208 36.88 11.12 26.51
CA ARG A 208 38.21 10.47 26.31
C ARG A 208 39.10 10.46 27.56
N LYS A 209 38.84 11.36 28.55
CA LYS A 209 39.60 11.41 29.80
C LYS A 209 39.02 10.47 30.86
N LYS A 210 37.71 10.48 30.99
CA LYS A 210 36.98 9.65 31.97
C LYS A 210 36.72 8.22 31.47
N ASP A 211 36.83 8.01 30.18
CA ASP A 211 36.46 6.76 29.47
C ASP A 211 35.05 6.27 29.86
N THR A 212 34.10 7.19 29.91
CA THR A 212 32.72 6.91 30.34
C THR A 212 31.73 7.47 29.34
N VAL A 213 30.69 6.68 29.06
CA VAL A 213 29.57 7.09 28.19
C VAL A 213 28.52 7.83 29.00
N GLU A 214 28.15 9.01 28.56
CA GLU A 214 27.12 9.87 29.14
C GLU A 214 26.06 10.22 28.08
N ILE A 215 24.80 10.50 28.49
CA ILE A 215 23.79 11.04 27.59
C ILE A 215 24.16 12.50 27.29
N PHE A 216 24.34 12.83 26.04
CA PHE A 216 24.64 14.18 25.58
C PHE A 216 23.39 14.95 25.15
N ALA A 217 22.49 14.30 24.41
CA ALA A 217 21.19 14.84 24.03
C ALA A 217 20.20 13.73 23.79
N SER A 218 18.90 13.97 24.04
CA SER A 218 17.84 13.01 23.82
C SER A 218 16.85 13.54 22.79
N ALA A 219 16.33 12.65 21.94
CA ALA A 219 15.36 12.99 20.90
C ALA A 219 14.11 13.65 21.48
N PRO A 220 13.73 14.85 21.05
CA PRO A 220 12.54 15.53 21.56
C PRO A 220 11.25 14.83 21.11
N GLN A 221 11.26 14.29 19.90
CA GLN A 221 10.14 13.56 19.29
C GLN A 221 10.63 12.63 18.17
N GLY A 222 10.12 11.39 18.12
CA GLY A 222 10.46 10.43 17.06
C GLY A 222 11.79 9.73 17.30
N PHE A 223 12.38 9.22 16.22
CA PHE A 223 13.62 8.45 16.25
C PHE A 223 14.69 9.14 15.41
N PHE A 224 15.93 8.98 15.83
CA PHE A 224 17.10 9.33 15.04
C PHE A 224 17.42 8.17 14.09
N ASN A 225 17.32 8.39 12.79
CA ASN A 225 17.78 7.42 11.80
C ASN A 225 19.30 7.52 11.64
N ALA A 226 19.83 8.73 11.52
CA ALA A 226 21.26 8.97 11.41
C ALA A 226 21.63 10.33 12.01
N VAL A 227 22.85 10.44 12.48
CA VAL A 227 23.39 11.70 13.00
C VAL A 227 24.76 11.97 12.38
N SER A 228 25.04 13.20 12.00
CA SER A 228 26.34 13.65 11.53
C SER A 228 26.70 14.97 12.23
N ARG A 229 27.98 15.20 12.47
CA ARG A 229 28.48 16.44 13.10
C ARG A 229 29.26 17.22 12.06
N ASP A 230 28.99 18.51 11.97
CA ASP A 230 29.76 19.41 11.10
C ASP A 230 31.04 19.96 11.81
N ASP A 231 31.86 20.68 11.05
CA ASP A 231 33.10 21.30 11.52
C ASP A 231 32.87 22.43 12.57
N LYS A 232 31.67 23.00 12.60
CA LYS A 232 31.25 24.01 13.59
C LYS A 232 30.73 23.37 14.88
N GLY A 233 30.66 22.03 14.93
CA GLY A 233 30.20 21.29 16.10
C GLY A 233 28.69 21.12 16.18
N VAL A 234 27.92 21.56 15.21
CA VAL A 234 26.49 21.35 15.13
C VAL A 234 26.19 19.91 14.71
N PHE A 235 25.24 19.27 15.37
CA PHE A 235 24.77 17.93 15.02
C PHE A 235 23.58 18.03 14.07
N TRP A 236 23.72 17.44 12.93
CA TRP A 236 22.67 17.27 11.92
C TRP A 236 22.03 15.92 12.07
N ILE A 237 20.72 15.87 12.15
CA ILE A 237 19.98 14.69 12.57
C ILE A 237 18.93 14.36 11.53
N ALA A 238 19.10 13.20 10.92
CA ALA A 238 18.10 12.56 10.10
C ALA A 238 17.11 11.84 11.01
N GLY A 239 15.83 12.16 10.91
CA GLY A 239 14.82 11.57 11.77
C GLY A 239 13.53 11.22 11.02
N THR A 240 12.69 10.44 11.68
CA THR A 240 11.39 9.99 11.14
C THR A 240 10.39 11.13 10.89
N ARG A 241 10.69 12.34 11.36
CA ARG A 241 9.84 13.53 11.18
C ARG A 241 10.56 14.69 10.49
N GLY A 242 11.64 14.41 9.79
CA GLY A 242 12.39 15.36 9.00
C GLY A 242 13.84 15.54 9.42
N LEU A 243 14.43 16.65 8.99
CA LEU A 243 15.81 17.04 9.31
C LEU A 243 15.82 18.00 10.49
N TYR A 244 16.74 17.76 11.42
CA TYR A 244 16.93 18.61 12.60
C TYR A 244 18.39 18.99 12.75
N THR A 245 18.62 20.11 13.43
CA THR A 245 19.92 20.46 13.97
C THR A 245 19.88 20.47 15.51
N TYR A 246 21.00 20.10 16.14
CA TYR A 246 21.20 20.25 17.57
C TYR A 246 22.44 21.08 17.82
N HIS A 247 22.26 22.15 18.52
CA HIS A 247 23.32 23.11 18.88
C HIS A 247 23.76 22.85 20.33
N PRO A 248 24.99 22.33 20.58
CA PRO A 248 25.45 21.99 21.91
C PRO A 248 25.48 23.19 22.89
N ASP A 249 25.85 24.37 22.38
CA ASP A 249 25.97 25.58 23.18
C ASP A 249 24.63 26.03 23.78
N THR A 250 23.57 25.95 22.98
CA THR A 250 22.22 26.35 23.38
C THR A 250 21.39 25.19 23.89
N ARG A 251 21.84 23.95 23.67
CA ARG A 251 21.12 22.69 23.94
C ARG A 251 19.74 22.63 23.29
N LYS A 252 19.59 23.25 22.12
CA LYS A 252 18.32 23.30 21.40
C LYS A 252 18.33 22.41 20.16
N PHE A 253 17.20 21.74 19.94
CA PHE A 253 16.87 21.09 18.67
C PHE A 253 16.05 22.06 17.81
N GLU A 254 16.44 22.21 16.56
CA GLU A 254 15.71 23.02 15.59
C GLU A 254 15.37 22.16 14.39
N ARG A 255 14.09 22.16 13.98
CA ARG A 255 13.67 21.47 12.77
C ARG A 255 13.92 22.37 11.57
N ILE A 256 14.53 21.82 10.52
CA ILE A 256 14.66 22.52 9.24
C ILE A 256 13.29 22.39 8.50
N PRO A 257 12.56 23.50 8.32
CA PRO A 257 11.28 23.47 7.67
C PRO A 257 11.44 23.14 6.18
N THR A 258 10.72 22.14 5.72
CA THR A 258 10.69 21.77 4.30
C THR A 258 9.42 20.97 3.98
N THR A 259 8.96 21.08 2.75
CA THR A 259 7.88 20.25 2.16
C THR A 259 8.42 19.16 1.25
N LEU A 260 9.76 19.09 1.07
CA LEU A 260 10.41 18.19 0.10
C LEU A 260 10.44 16.73 0.53
N PHE A 261 10.47 16.52 1.84
CA PHE A 261 10.47 15.19 2.44
C PHE A 261 9.90 15.24 3.86
N ASN A 262 9.31 14.12 4.27
CA ASN A 262 8.78 13.96 5.63
C ASN A 262 9.72 13.17 6.51
N GLU A 263 10.42 12.19 5.97
CA GLU A 263 11.38 11.35 6.66
C GLU A 263 12.75 11.46 6.00
N VAL A 264 13.79 11.47 6.83
CA VAL A 264 15.18 11.49 6.39
C VAL A 264 15.84 10.21 6.88
N ASN A 265 16.46 9.45 5.97
CA ASN A 265 17.08 8.18 6.30
C ASN A 265 18.53 8.35 6.72
N THR A 266 19.26 9.24 6.05
CA THR A 266 20.69 9.47 6.33
C THR A 266 21.09 10.92 6.14
N VAL A 267 22.12 11.33 6.86
CA VAL A 267 22.71 12.67 6.78
C VAL A 267 24.23 12.57 6.92
N LEU A 268 24.95 13.33 6.11
CA LEU A 268 26.41 13.38 6.14
C LEU A 268 26.89 14.82 5.92
N CYS A 269 27.63 15.36 6.85
CA CYS A 269 28.24 16.70 6.75
C CYS A 269 29.61 16.59 6.08
N ASP A 270 29.86 17.42 5.09
CA ASP A 270 31.19 17.53 4.48
C ASP A 270 31.98 18.73 5.06
N ASN A 271 33.29 18.71 4.90
CA ASN A 271 34.17 19.79 5.37
C ASN A 271 34.07 21.07 4.51
N LYS A 272 33.14 21.11 3.55
CA LYS A 272 32.91 22.27 2.65
C LYS A 272 31.58 22.97 2.95
N GLY A 273 30.97 22.71 4.11
CA GLY A 273 29.75 23.36 4.57
C GLY A 273 28.48 22.87 3.86
N LYS A 274 28.52 21.67 3.22
CA LYS A 274 27.37 21.04 2.63
C LYS A 274 26.91 19.88 3.49
N VAL A 275 25.59 19.71 3.61
CA VAL A 275 24.98 18.58 4.32
C VAL A 275 24.26 17.71 3.30
N TRP A 276 24.76 16.50 3.14
CA TRP A 276 24.23 15.50 2.22
C TRP A 276 23.15 14.68 2.90
N ILE A 277 22.01 14.52 2.26
CA ILE A 277 20.79 14.00 2.88
C ILE A 277 20.16 12.98 1.95
N GLY A 278 19.97 11.75 2.44
CA GLY A 278 19.21 10.72 1.75
C GLY A 278 17.78 10.67 2.27
N ALA A 279 16.82 10.99 1.41
CA ALA A 279 15.39 10.99 1.72
C ALA A 279 14.58 10.70 0.44
N GLU A 280 13.38 10.10 0.55
CA GLU A 280 12.44 9.90 -0.57
C GLU A 280 13.09 9.26 -1.82
N GLN A 281 14.03 8.32 -1.61
CA GLN A 281 14.84 7.67 -2.66
C GLN A 281 15.70 8.64 -3.51
N LYS A 282 15.91 9.87 -3.04
CA LYS A 282 16.68 10.95 -3.67
C LYS A 282 17.83 11.38 -2.78
N LEU A 283 18.78 12.06 -3.40
CA LEU A 283 19.87 12.73 -2.71
C LEU A 283 19.58 14.23 -2.66
N PHE A 284 19.52 14.79 -1.47
CA PHE A 284 19.42 16.23 -1.24
C PHE A 284 20.73 16.75 -0.65
N ILE A 285 21.02 18.00 -0.93
CA ILE A 285 22.11 18.73 -0.30
C ILE A 285 21.54 19.99 0.33
N TRP A 286 21.80 20.20 1.59
CA TRP A 286 21.57 21.49 2.23
C TRP A 286 22.81 22.35 2.09
N LEU A 287 22.66 23.51 1.48
CA LEU A 287 23.71 24.52 1.37
C LEU A 287 23.58 25.45 2.55
N THR A 288 24.54 25.38 3.47
CA THR A 288 24.49 26.15 4.73
C THR A 288 24.57 27.65 4.51
N ASP A 289 25.27 28.12 3.47
CA ASP A 289 25.48 29.54 3.18
C ASP A 289 24.19 30.21 2.66
N THR A 290 23.47 29.51 1.77
CA THR A 290 22.24 30.03 1.15
C THR A 290 20.98 29.55 1.84
N LYS A 291 21.09 28.61 2.80
CA LYS A 291 19.97 27.95 3.50
C LYS A 291 18.97 27.34 2.55
N ARG A 292 19.45 26.58 1.57
CA ARG A 292 18.64 25.96 0.52
C ARG A 292 18.93 24.50 0.35
N PHE A 293 17.91 23.79 -0.12
CA PHE A 293 18.04 22.42 -0.58
C PHE A 293 18.33 22.39 -2.07
N VAL A 294 19.26 21.52 -2.44
CA VAL A 294 19.51 21.07 -3.80
C VAL A 294 19.33 19.58 -3.81
N TRP A 295 18.68 18.97 -4.81
CA TRP A 295 18.55 17.51 -4.88
C TRP A 295 19.07 16.99 -6.23
N PHE A 296 19.41 15.72 -6.29
CA PHE A 296 19.96 15.04 -7.45
C PHE A 296 19.21 13.73 -7.70
N GLY A 297 19.04 13.36 -8.94
CA GLY A 297 18.31 12.18 -9.35
C GLY A 297 18.88 11.49 -10.56
N GLU A 298 18.07 10.74 -11.29
CA GLU A 298 18.49 9.94 -12.45
C GLU A 298 19.18 10.80 -13.53
N ALA A 299 18.68 12.00 -13.74
CA ALA A 299 19.28 12.95 -14.66
C ALA A 299 20.75 13.30 -14.31
N ASP A 300 21.15 13.16 -13.06
CA ASP A 300 22.50 13.46 -12.58
C ASP A 300 23.37 12.21 -12.43
N GLY A 301 22.92 11.06 -12.94
CA GLY A 301 23.60 9.77 -12.82
C GLY A 301 23.31 9.03 -11.51
N ILE A 302 22.32 9.48 -10.74
CA ILE A 302 21.93 8.86 -9.49
C ILE A 302 20.67 8.02 -9.68
N SER A 303 20.81 6.70 -9.54
CA SER A 303 19.62 5.82 -9.52
C SER A 303 18.83 6.01 -8.23
N PRO A 304 17.49 5.94 -8.29
CA PRO A 304 16.64 5.99 -7.09
C PRO A 304 17.06 4.95 -6.07
N ASN A 305 17.45 5.38 -4.88
CA ASN A 305 18.01 4.51 -3.85
C ASN A 305 17.51 4.93 -2.46
N GLU A 306 17.10 3.96 -1.68
CA GLU A 306 16.87 4.16 -0.26
C GLU A 306 18.22 4.10 0.45
N TYR A 307 18.76 5.27 0.76
CA TYR A 307 20.04 5.39 1.46
C TYR A 307 19.90 4.95 2.91
N LEU A 308 20.89 4.20 3.39
CA LEU A 308 20.91 3.71 4.77
C LEU A 308 21.74 4.63 5.69
N ALA A 309 21.51 4.52 6.97
CA ALA A 309 22.15 5.37 7.97
C ALA A 309 23.66 5.18 8.06
N GLU A 310 24.12 3.94 8.04
CA GLU A 310 25.51 3.56 8.33
C GLU A 310 26.47 3.66 7.14
N PRO A 311 26.10 3.23 5.90
CA PRO A 311 27.05 3.18 4.80
C PRO A 311 27.30 4.55 4.19
N ARG A 312 27.95 5.43 4.94
CA ARG A 312 28.33 6.79 4.53
C ARG A 312 29.77 7.07 4.90
N LEU A 313 30.52 7.66 4.00
CA LEU A 313 31.94 7.93 4.20
C LEU A 313 32.40 9.09 3.33
N ILE A 314 33.26 9.92 3.88
CA ILE A 314 34.04 10.91 3.15
C ILE A 314 35.50 10.44 3.11
N SER A 315 36.02 10.26 1.92
CA SER A 315 37.41 9.88 1.74
C SER A 315 38.38 11.01 2.12
N PRO A 316 39.65 10.69 2.41
CA PRO A 316 40.68 11.73 2.63
C PRO A 316 40.83 12.70 1.45
N LYS A 317 40.50 12.29 0.25
CA LYS A 317 40.47 13.13 -0.96
C LYS A 317 39.18 13.94 -1.11
N GLY A 318 38.19 13.76 -0.23
CA GLY A 318 36.93 14.46 -0.24
C GLY A 318 35.87 13.80 -1.12
N ASN A 319 36.11 12.62 -1.70
CA ASN A 319 35.04 11.86 -2.37
C ASN A 319 34.03 11.36 -1.34
N ILE A 320 32.76 11.42 -1.69
CA ILE A 320 31.67 11.01 -0.81
C ILE A 320 31.12 9.68 -1.33
N TYR A 321 30.91 8.75 -0.40
CA TYR A 321 30.31 7.46 -0.66
C TYR A 321 29.08 7.29 0.22
N MET A 322 27.97 6.90 -0.40
CA MET A 322 26.70 6.65 0.31
C MET A 322 26.08 5.35 -0.20
N GLY A 323 25.89 4.42 0.69
CA GLY A 323 25.26 3.14 0.37
C GLY A 323 23.77 3.14 0.66
N GLY A 324 23.08 2.23 0.00
CA GLY A 324 21.65 2.03 0.19
C GLY A 324 21.21 0.64 -0.24
N VAL A 325 19.91 0.46 -0.32
CA VAL A 325 19.28 -0.83 -0.69
C VAL A 325 19.57 -1.21 -2.15
N LYS A 326 19.79 -0.23 -3.02
CA LYS A 326 20.00 -0.44 -4.46
C LYS A 326 21.43 -0.07 -4.93
N GLY A 327 22.41 -0.09 -4.05
CA GLY A 327 23.80 0.10 -4.45
C GLY A 327 24.56 1.15 -3.69
N LEU A 328 25.71 1.50 -4.25
CA LEU A 328 26.68 2.47 -3.73
C LEU A 328 26.71 3.70 -4.63
N LEU A 329 26.42 4.86 -4.08
CA LEU A 329 26.64 6.15 -4.72
C LEU A 329 28.06 6.64 -4.43
N CYS A 330 28.75 7.03 -5.48
CA CYS A 330 30.05 7.70 -5.44
C CYS A 330 29.93 9.11 -5.99
N ILE A 331 30.44 10.09 -5.26
CA ILE A 331 30.43 11.50 -5.63
C ILE A 331 31.86 12.01 -5.58
N ASN A 332 32.36 12.54 -6.69
CA ASN A 332 33.72 13.06 -6.76
C ASN A 332 33.88 14.34 -5.91
N ALA A 333 35.03 14.50 -5.29
CA ALA A 333 35.36 15.65 -4.45
C ALA A 333 35.24 17.00 -5.21
N ASP A 334 35.50 16.96 -6.50
CA ASP A 334 35.49 18.13 -7.40
C ASP A 334 34.12 18.37 -8.03
N THR A 335 33.09 17.62 -7.59
CA THR A 335 31.72 17.85 -8.06
C THR A 335 31.32 19.29 -7.75
N GLN A 336 31.33 20.10 -8.79
CA GLN A 336 30.90 21.48 -8.70
C GLN A 336 29.37 21.52 -8.80
N ILE A 337 28.76 22.16 -7.83
CA ILE A 337 27.39 22.66 -7.99
C ILE A 337 27.57 23.98 -8.72
N GLU A 338 27.67 23.90 -10.08
CA GLU A 338 27.97 25.09 -10.89
C GLU A 338 26.86 26.12 -10.76
N LYS A 339 27.27 27.37 -10.80
CA LYS A 339 26.38 28.53 -10.93
C LYS A 339 26.11 28.72 -12.42
N SER A 340 24.89 28.49 -12.87
CA SER A 340 24.46 28.90 -14.20
C SER A 340 23.85 30.29 -14.15
N SER A 341 24.34 31.17 -15.03
CA SER A 341 23.86 32.55 -15.13
C SER A 341 22.66 32.73 -16.05
N ASP A 342 22.32 31.71 -16.83
CA ASP A 342 21.26 31.83 -17.83
C ASP A 342 19.88 31.45 -17.26
N SER A 343 18.90 32.32 -17.53
CA SER A 343 17.51 32.04 -17.21
C SER A 343 17.02 30.91 -18.12
N PRO A 344 16.64 29.74 -17.56
CA PRO A 344 16.19 28.63 -18.37
C PRO A 344 14.85 28.92 -19.03
N GLU A 345 14.72 28.54 -20.29
CA GLU A 345 13.43 28.52 -20.96
C GLU A 345 12.63 27.31 -20.51
N ILE A 346 11.39 27.53 -20.04
CA ILE A 346 10.51 26.47 -19.56
C ILE A 346 9.50 26.13 -20.65
N ARG A 347 9.38 24.86 -21.01
CA ARG A 347 8.39 24.37 -21.98
C ARG A 347 7.57 23.23 -21.41
N LEU A 348 6.35 23.09 -21.92
CA LEU A 348 5.48 21.97 -21.61
C LEU A 348 6.05 20.68 -22.24
N ALA A 349 6.33 19.69 -21.41
CA ALA A 349 6.86 18.40 -21.83
C ALA A 349 5.77 17.33 -21.98
N GLU A 350 4.79 17.34 -21.09
CA GLU A 350 3.71 16.35 -21.08
C GLU A 350 2.46 16.97 -20.46
N LEU A 351 1.33 16.66 -21.05
CA LEU A 351 0.01 16.96 -20.49
C LEU A 351 -0.82 15.68 -20.51
N THR A 352 -1.08 15.15 -19.33
CA THR A 352 -1.87 13.92 -19.16
C THR A 352 -3.15 14.24 -18.41
N ILE A 353 -4.29 13.80 -18.93
CA ILE A 353 -5.62 13.99 -18.32
C ILE A 353 -6.31 12.65 -18.29
N ASN A 354 -6.80 12.22 -17.12
CA ASN A 354 -7.39 10.90 -16.90
C ASN A 354 -6.44 9.73 -17.28
N GLY A 355 -5.13 9.94 -17.20
CA GLY A 355 -4.12 8.94 -17.57
C GLY A 355 -3.77 8.90 -19.07
N GLU A 356 -4.40 9.74 -19.90
CA GLU A 356 -4.12 9.81 -21.34
C GLU A 356 -3.34 11.08 -21.70
N ASN A 357 -2.35 10.95 -22.57
CA ASN A 357 -1.60 12.08 -23.08
C ASN A 357 -2.48 12.92 -24.03
N ARG A 358 -2.64 14.20 -23.70
CA ARG A 358 -3.51 15.15 -24.41
C ARG A 358 -2.74 16.31 -25.07
N MET A 359 -1.42 16.22 -25.19
CA MET A 359 -0.58 17.23 -25.83
C MET A 359 -1.08 17.60 -27.24
N TYR A 360 -1.57 16.62 -28.00
CA TYR A 360 -2.09 16.84 -29.35
C TYR A 360 -3.37 17.68 -29.42
N GLN A 361 -4.05 17.89 -28.30
CA GLN A 361 -5.26 18.72 -28.21
C GLN A 361 -4.96 20.19 -27.89
N LEU A 362 -3.69 20.51 -27.59
CA LEU A 362 -3.28 21.88 -27.33
C LEU A 362 -3.33 22.68 -28.62
N ASN A 363 -4.24 23.62 -28.72
CA ASN A 363 -4.40 24.48 -29.86
C ASN A 363 -4.23 25.95 -29.44
N GLN A 364 -3.30 26.67 -30.04
CA GLN A 364 -3.00 28.07 -29.73
C GLN A 364 -2.88 28.32 -28.22
N ASP A 365 -2.11 27.49 -27.54
CA ASP A 365 -1.86 27.53 -26.10
C ASP A 365 -3.15 27.43 -25.24
N LYS A 366 -4.18 26.76 -25.76
CA LYS A 366 -5.44 26.51 -25.05
C LYS A 366 -5.87 25.05 -25.19
N ILE A 367 -6.38 24.49 -24.13
CA ILE A 367 -7.03 23.18 -24.13
C ILE A 367 -8.33 23.24 -23.35
N SER A 368 -9.38 22.62 -23.90
CA SER A 368 -10.67 22.52 -23.23
C SER A 368 -10.91 21.07 -22.77
N ILE A 369 -11.25 20.90 -21.50
CA ILE A 369 -11.50 19.59 -20.90
C ILE A 369 -12.89 19.55 -20.25
N PRO A 370 -13.53 18.37 -20.17
CA PRO A 370 -14.79 18.20 -19.46
C PRO A 370 -14.63 18.46 -17.95
N TRP A 371 -15.70 18.92 -17.32
CA TRP A 371 -15.75 19.18 -15.87
C TRP A 371 -15.44 17.99 -14.96
N ASN A 372 -15.64 16.77 -15.46
CA ASN A 372 -15.39 15.52 -14.75
C ASN A 372 -13.98 14.95 -14.96
N SER A 373 -13.10 15.72 -15.59
CA SER A 373 -11.70 15.36 -15.75
C SER A 373 -11.00 15.28 -14.39
N LYS A 374 -10.22 14.22 -14.20
CA LYS A 374 -9.45 13.95 -12.98
C LYS A 374 -8.01 13.67 -13.31
N ASN A 375 -7.16 13.76 -12.29
CA ASN A 375 -5.73 13.42 -12.40
C ASN A 375 -5.07 14.15 -13.58
N ILE A 376 -5.15 15.49 -13.57
CA ILE A 376 -4.49 16.34 -14.54
C ILE A 376 -3.03 16.44 -14.15
N LYS A 377 -2.15 15.94 -14.99
CA LYS A 377 -0.70 15.97 -14.80
C LYS A 377 -0.09 16.89 -15.86
N ILE A 378 0.63 17.88 -15.39
CA ILE A 378 1.36 18.84 -16.21
C ILE A 378 2.84 18.66 -15.91
N ARG A 379 3.62 18.21 -16.87
CA ARG A 379 5.07 18.10 -16.74
C ARG A 379 5.72 19.16 -17.60
N VAL A 380 6.65 19.88 -17.03
CA VAL A 380 7.46 20.88 -17.73
C VAL A 380 8.89 20.40 -17.89
N MET A 381 9.58 20.95 -18.85
CA MET A 381 11.01 20.78 -19.03
C MET A 381 11.66 22.14 -19.23
N THR A 382 12.91 22.24 -18.85
CA THR A 382 13.70 23.46 -19.03
C THR A 382 14.73 23.25 -20.12
N TYR A 383 14.96 24.28 -20.91
CA TYR A 383 16.01 24.32 -21.94
C TYR A 383 17.09 25.33 -21.53
N GLY A 384 18.32 25.08 -21.93
CA GLY A 384 19.48 25.93 -21.64
C GLY A 384 20.64 25.14 -21.05
N ALA A 385 21.70 25.80 -20.63
CA ALA A 385 22.93 25.17 -20.13
C ALA A 385 22.74 24.25 -18.92
N ASP A 386 21.66 24.41 -18.17
CA ASP A 386 21.34 23.68 -16.95
C ASP A 386 20.14 22.71 -17.08
N ILE A 387 19.94 22.13 -18.24
CA ILE A 387 18.81 21.22 -18.53
C ILE A 387 18.66 20.13 -17.48
N LEU A 388 19.75 19.73 -16.85
CA LEU A 388 19.84 18.52 -16.03
C LEU A 388 20.02 18.81 -14.54
N ARG A 389 20.01 20.08 -14.15
CA ARG A 389 20.16 20.47 -12.74
C ARG A 389 18.85 20.89 -12.12
N LEU A 390 18.84 20.76 -10.84
CA LEU A 390 17.69 20.96 -9.99
C LEU A 390 17.19 22.38 -9.98
N LYS A 391 15.93 22.45 -10.26
CA LYS A 391 15.19 23.71 -10.21
C LYS A 391 14.02 23.56 -9.29
N VAL A 392 13.76 24.53 -8.45
CA VAL A 392 12.48 24.68 -7.78
C VAL A 392 11.54 25.27 -8.79
N TYR A 393 10.50 24.52 -9.13
CA TYR A 393 9.47 24.99 -10.03
C TYR A 393 8.34 25.62 -9.21
N HIS A 394 7.94 26.81 -9.60
CA HIS A 394 6.80 27.50 -9.04
C HIS A 394 5.68 27.47 -10.08
N PHE A 395 4.66 26.69 -9.83
CA PHE A 395 3.47 26.65 -10.65
C PHE A 395 2.44 27.63 -10.08
N GLN A 396 1.92 28.49 -10.93
CA GLN A 396 0.83 29.41 -10.60
C GLN A 396 -0.35 29.15 -11.52
N MET A 397 -1.50 28.89 -10.94
CA MET A 397 -2.76 28.66 -11.62
C MET A 397 -3.89 29.42 -10.89
N GLY A 398 -4.20 30.62 -11.35
CA GLY A 398 -5.07 31.54 -10.61
C GLY A 398 -4.49 31.84 -9.21
N ASP A 399 -5.27 31.55 -8.17
CA ASP A 399 -4.83 31.74 -6.78
C ASP A 399 -4.01 30.57 -6.24
N LEU A 400 -4.00 29.43 -6.93
CA LEU A 400 -3.21 28.26 -6.54
C LEU A 400 -1.75 28.50 -6.90
N LYS A 401 -0.90 28.49 -5.89
CA LYS A 401 0.56 28.49 -6.04
C LYS A 401 1.11 27.23 -5.42
N THR A 402 1.95 26.53 -6.17
CA THR A 402 2.61 25.31 -5.72
C THR A 402 4.09 25.42 -6.06
N GLU A 403 4.93 25.09 -5.11
CA GLU A 403 6.38 25.02 -5.31
C GLU A 403 6.90 23.62 -5.05
N GLY A 404 7.91 23.21 -5.78
CA GLY A 404 8.55 21.91 -5.58
C GLY A 404 9.66 21.67 -6.59
N TYR A 405 10.50 20.68 -6.28
CA TYR A 405 11.58 20.24 -7.18
C TYR A 405 11.09 19.29 -8.29
N ASN A 406 9.86 18.82 -8.16
CA ASN A 406 9.27 17.99 -9.20
C ASN A 406 8.80 18.88 -10.35
N PRO A 407 9.26 18.66 -11.60
CA PRO A 407 8.76 19.39 -12.76
C PRO A 407 7.31 19.03 -13.12
N GLU A 408 6.59 18.38 -12.22
CA GLU A 408 5.24 17.91 -12.42
C GLU A 408 4.26 18.58 -11.46
N LEU A 409 3.21 19.16 -12.01
CA LEU A 409 2.04 19.60 -11.26
C LEU A 409 0.94 18.56 -11.41
N MET A 410 0.50 17.99 -10.29
CA MET A 410 -0.63 17.08 -10.24
C MET A 410 -1.85 17.76 -9.64
N ILE A 411 -2.94 17.80 -10.39
CA ILE A 411 -4.20 18.41 -9.99
C ILE A 411 -5.27 17.32 -9.99
N PRO A 412 -5.83 16.96 -8.82
CA PRO A 412 -6.83 15.89 -8.74
C PRO A 412 -8.10 16.18 -9.53
N SER A 413 -8.60 17.41 -9.46
CA SER A 413 -9.79 17.90 -10.19
C SER A 413 -9.86 19.42 -10.15
N LEU A 414 -10.55 20.02 -11.11
CA LEU A 414 -10.78 21.47 -11.17
C LEU A 414 -12.26 21.78 -11.33
N ALA A 415 -12.68 22.90 -10.76
CA ALA A 415 -14.00 23.46 -11.01
C ALA A 415 -14.09 24.00 -12.45
N PRO A 416 -15.29 24.12 -13.03
CA PRO A 416 -15.46 24.80 -14.32
C PRO A 416 -14.93 26.23 -14.30
N GLY A 417 -14.08 26.55 -15.26
CA GLY A 417 -13.41 27.86 -15.32
C GLY A 417 -12.24 27.86 -16.30
N SER A 418 -11.58 29.01 -16.40
CA SER A 418 -10.40 29.20 -17.24
C SER A 418 -9.17 29.44 -16.35
N TYR A 419 -8.16 28.61 -16.51
CA TYR A 419 -6.97 28.56 -15.66
C TYR A 419 -5.72 28.80 -16.51
N PRO A 420 -5.17 30.00 -16.53
CA PRO A 420 -3.85 30.22 -17.13
C PRO A 420 -2.79 29.56 -16.24
N ILE A 421 -1.96 28.73 -16.86
CA ILE A 421 -0.84 28.05 -16.21
C ILE A 421 0.41 28.86 -16.44
N MET A 422 0.97 29.40 -15.36
CA MET A 422 2.24 30.11 -15.34
C MET A 422 3.25 29.25 -14.60
N VAL A 423 4.49 29.25 -15.07
CA VAL A 423 5.58 28.53 -14.40
C VAL A 423 6.81 29.41 -14.35
N SER A 424 7.41 29.48 -13.19
CA SER A 424 8.76 30.01 -12.99
C SER A 424 9.64 28.97 -12.36
N CYS A 425 10.93 29.12 -12.42
CA CYS A 425 11.85 28.28 -11.68
C CYS A 425 12.93 29.15 -11.00
N ASN A 426 13.40 28.70 -9.86
CA ASN A 426 14.54 29.36 -9.24
C ASN A 426 15.81 28.93 -9.97
N THR A 427 16.66 29.90 -10.27
CA THR A 427 18.05 29.64 -10.59
C THR A 427 18.76 29.18 -9.32
N GLN A 428 19.90 28.54 -9.42
CA GLN A 428 20.69 28.12 -8.25
C GLN A 428 21.07 29.28 -7.31
N GLU A 429 21.08 30.50 -7.83
CA GLU A 429 21.36 31.71 -7.04
C GLU A 429 20.15 32.19 -6.21
N GLY A 430 19.01 31.54 -6.37
CA GLY A 430 17.79 31.84 -5.64
C GLY A 430 16.94 32.95 -6.22
N ASN A 431 17.30 33.45 -7.37
CA ASN A 431 16.47 34.38 -8.07
C ASN A 431 15.38 33.61 -8.80
N GLU A 432 14.13 33.94 -8.54
CA GLU A 432 13.01 33.40 -9.31
C GLU A 432 13.06 33.98 -10.73
N THR A 433 12.96 33.11 -11.74
CA THR A 433 12.80 33.57 -13.12
C THR A 433 11.46 34.27 -13.28
N THR A 434 11.34 35.14 -14.26
CA THR A 434 10.02 35.70 -14.61
C THR A 434 9.05 34.58 -14.95
N PRO A 435 7.80 34.58 -14.37
CA PRO A 435 6.82 33.55 -14.69
C PRO A 435 6.52 33.51 -16.18
N GLN A 436 6.72 32.34 -16.78
CA GLN A 436 6.44 32.09 -18.19
C GLN A 436 5.06 31.49 -18.34
N PHE A 437 4.28 31.99 -19.28
CA PHE A 437 2.99 31.44 -19.63
C PHE A 437 3.17 30.16 -20.45
N LEU A 438 2.52 29.06 -20.04
CA LEU A 438 2.56 27.79 -20.76
C LEU A 438 1.32 27.62 -21.67
N PHE A 439 0.16 27.60 -21.08
CA PHE A 439 -1.12 27.46 -21.77
C PHE A 439 -2.29 27.79 -20.83
N THR A 440 -3.48 27.89 -21.40
CA THR A 440 -4.73 28.06 -20.64
C THR A 440 -5.52 26.76 -20.65
N LEU A 441 -5.83 26.26 -19.46
CA LEU A 441 -6.69 25.10 -19.25
C LEU A 441 -8.14 25.57 -19.02
N ASN A 442 -9.04 25.26 -19.97
CA ASN A 442 -10.45 25.58 -19.87
C ASN A 442 -11.24 24.35 -19.41
N VAL A 443 -11.80 24.39 -18.23
CA VAL A 443 -12.70 23.35 -17.74
C VAL A 443 -14.12 23.72 -18.10
N LEU A 444 -14.71 22.97 -19.01
CA LEU A 444 -16.07 23.20 -19.48
C LEU A 444 -17.09 22.92 -18.39
N PRO A 445 -18.11 23.74 -18.23
CA PRO A 445 -19.17 23.46 -17.27
C PRO A 445 -19.93 22.19 -17.66
N PRO A 446 -20.48 21.48 -16.68
CA PRO A 446 -21.31 20.31 -16.96
C PRO A 446 -22.53 20.70 -17.80
N TRP A 447 -22.91 19.84 -18.71
CA TRP A 447 -24.03 20.06 -19.64
C TRP A 447 -25.34 20.46 -18.93
N TYR A 448 -25.53 19.97 -17.69
CA TYR A 448 -26.71 20.34 -16.89
C TYR A 448 -26.68 21.77 -16.33
N ARG A 449 -25.56 22.50 -16.39
CA ARG A 449 -25.43 23.93 -16.07
C ARG A 449 -25.54 24.83 -17.32
N SER A 450 -25.61 24.24 -18.52
CA SER A 450 -25.81 25.04 -19.73
C SER A 450 -27.19 25.69 -19.74
N TRP A 451 -27.26 26.89 -20.34
CA TRP A 451 -28.50 27.66 -20.38
C TRP A 451 -29.67 26.90 -21.01
N TRP A 452 -29.42 26.10 -22.04
CA TRP A 452 -30.44 25.29 -22.71
C TRP A 452 -31.01 24.18 -21.79
N PHE A 453 -30.14 23.53 -21.00
CA PHE A 453 -30.57 22.49 -20.07
C PHE A 453 -31.34 23.06 -18.88
N VAL A 454 -30.85 24.18 -18.31
CA VAL A 454 -31.57 24.91 -17.26
C VAL A 454 -32.95 25.36 -17.76
N SER A 455 -33.01 25.88 -19.00
CA SER A 455 -34.26 26.24 -19.63
C SER A 455 -35.18 25.03 -19.84
N LEU A 456 -34.62 23.89 -20.27
CA LEU A 456 -35.37 22.62 -20.40
C LEU A 456 -35.94 22.17 -19.04
N CYS A 457 -35.13 22.25 -17.98
CA CYS A 457 -35.56 21.91 -16.63
C CYS A 457 -36.69 22.87 -16.15
N ILE A 458 -36.57 24.18 -16.42
CA ILE A 458 -37.60 25.16 -16.09
C ILE A 458 -38.91 24.84 -16.82
N ILE A 459 -38.82 24.53 -18.13
CA ILE A 459 -39.98 24.14 -18.93
C ILE A 459 -40.58 22.83 -18.41
N ALA A 460 -39.75 21.85 -18.08
CA ALA A 460 -40.19 20.59 -17.47
C ALA A 460 -40.87 20.83 -16.11
N CYS A 461 -40.30 21.69 -15.25
CA CYS A 461 -40.90 22.07 -13.98
C CYS A 461 -42.25 22.77 -14.17
N ILE A 462 -42.32 23.69 -15.14
CA ILE A 462 -43.62 24.37 -15.47
C ILE A 462 -44.62 23.32 -15.97
N GLY A 463 -44.18 22.39 -16.84
CA GLY A 463 -45.02 21.30 -17.30
C GLY A 463 -45.53 20.40 -16.16
N ILE A 464 -44.65 20.08 -15.21
CA ILE A 464 -45.00 19.31 -14.01
C ILE A 464 -46.00 20.07 -13.15
N VAL A 465 -45.76 21.39 -12.93
CA VAL A 465 -46.68 22.24 -12.16
C VAL A 465 -48.06 22.31 -12.84
N VAL A 466 -48.08 22.50 -14.17
CA VAL A 466 -49.33 22.48 -14.96
C VAL A 466 -50.02 21.10 -14.84
N GLN A 467 -49.25 20.04 -14.92
CA GLN A 467 -49.76 18.66 -14.77
C GLN A 467 -50.28 18.41 -13.35
N ILE A 468 -49.56 18.90 -12.32
CA ILE A 468 -50.00 18.82 -10.93
C ILE A 468 -51.30 19.61 -10.75
N VAL A 469 -51.39 20.84 -11.27
CA VAL A 469 -52.59 21.65 -11.22
C VAL A 469 -53.75 20.96 -11.94
N PHE A 470 -53.47 20.39 -13.11
CA PHE A 470 -54.47 19.61 -13.87
C PHE A 470 -54.90 18.34 -13.12
N VAL A 471 -53.94 17.64 -12.49
CA VAL A 471 -54.24 16.47 -11.65
C VAL A 471 -55.03 16.89 -10.39
N LEU A 472 -54.65 18.01 -9.77
CA LEU A 472 -55.37 18.54 -8.60
C LEU A 472 -56.79 18.98 -8.95
N LEU A 473 -57.00 19.62 -10.12
CA LEU A 473 -58.30 19.94 -10.64
C LEU A 473 -59.15 18.69 -10.95
N ARG A 474 -58.55 17.69 -11.60
CA ARG A 474 -59.20 16.38 -11.79
C ARG A 474 -59.45 15.63 -10.48
N ARG A 475 -58.54 15.76 -9.48
CA ARG A 475 -58.72 15.15 -8.16
C ARG A 475 -59.89 15.76 -7.40
N LYS A 476 -60.19 17.05 -7.63
CA LYS A 476 -61.37 17.70 -7.06
C LYS A 476 -62.68 17.08 -7.58
N GLU A 477 -62.69 16.66 -8.86
CA GLU A 477 -63.80 15.92 -9.45
C GLU A 477 -63.86 14.44 -9.03
N ASN A 478 -62.69 13.82 -8.78
CA ASN A 478 -62.61 12.40 -8.45
C ASN A 478 -62.59 12.11 -6.95
N LYS A 479 -62.51 13.11 -6.07
CA LYS A 479 -62.43 12.94 -4.62
C LYS A 479 -63.60 12.15 -4.03
N MET A 480 -64.78 12.26 -4.67
CA MET A 480 -65.97 11.52 -4.26
C MET A 480 -65.93 10.02 -4.68
N LYS A 481 -65.22 9.70 -5.75
CA LYS A 481 -65.05 8.28 -6.19
C LYS A 481 -64.00 7.53 -5.38
N TRP A 482 -63.03 8.25 -4.81
CA TRP A 482 -61.94 7.65 -4.04
C TRP A 482 -62.32 7.28 -2.62
N MET A 483 -63.19 8.06 -1.96
CA MET A 483 -63.64 7.69 -0.61
C MET A 483 -64.41 6.36 -0.54
N MET A 484 -65.03 5.94 -1.64
CA MET A 484 -65.67 4.62 -1.71
C MET A 484 -64.64 3.47 -1.86
N LYS A 485 -63.52 3.72 -2.59
CA LYS A 485 -62.48 2.68 -2.78
C LYS A 485 -61.57 2.52 -1.54
N GLU A 486 -61.33 3.58 -0.83
CA GLU A 486 -60.54 3.56 0.40
C GLU A 486 -61.24 2.77 1.52
N HIS A 487 -62.57 2.88 1.54
CA HIS A 487 -63.37 2.07 2.46
C HIS A 487 -63.32 0.56 2.11
N GLU A 488 -63.29 0.24 0.85
CA GLU A 488 -63.19 -1.15 0.36
C GLU A 488 -61.80 -1.76 0.65
N GLN A 489 -60.74 -0.95 0.53
CA GLN A 489 -59.38 -1.39 0.82
C GLN A 489 -59.11 -1.55 2.33
N ASN A 490 -59.60 -0.62 3.14
CA ASN A 490 -59.52 -0.71 4.59
C ASN A 490 -60.27 -1.94 5.14
N VAL A 491 -61.41 -2.24 4.56
CA VAL A 491 -62.16 -3.46 4.89
C VAL A 491 -61.41 -4.73 4.45
N TYR A 492 -60.65 -4.64 3.34
CA TYR A 492 -59.82 -5.77 2.90
C TYR A 492 -58.60 -5.98 3.82
N GLU A 493 -57.92 -4.92 4.23
CA GLU A 493 -56.79 -5.00 5.17
C GLU A 493 -57.22 -5.48 6.57
N GLU A 494 -58.38 -5.00 7.05
CA GLU A 494 -58.96 -5.50 8.30
C GLU A 494 -59.30 -7.00 8.18
N LYS A 495 -59.87 -7.46 7.05
CA LYS A 495 -60.13 -8.88 6.81
C LYS A 495 -58.83 -9.68 6.84
N VAL A 496 -57.76 -9.16 6.26
CA VAL A 496 -56.46 -9.86 6.23
C VAL A 496 -55.82 -9.92 7.62
N ARG A 497 -55.82 -8.81 8.39
CA ARG A 497 -55.34 -8.80 9.77
C ARG A 497 -56.15 -9.74 10.65
N PHE A 498 -57.43 -9.74 10.48
CA PHE A 498 -58.32 -10.63 11.17
C PHE A 498 -58.01 -12.13 10.91
N LEU A 499 -57.77 -12.51 9.63
CA LEU A 499 -57.40 -13.86 9.26
C LEU A 499 -56.04 -14.28 9.85
N ILE A 500 -55.07 -13.35 9.92
CA ILE A 500 -53.76 -13.64 10.51
C ILE A 500 -53.91 -13.85 12.02
N ASN A 501 -54.60 -12.95 12.69
CA ASN A 501 -54.82 -13.05 14.13
C ASN A 501 -55.60 -14.32 14.49
N ILE A 502 -56.71 -14.61 13.78
CA ILE A 502 -57.43 -15.85 13.97
C ILE A 502 -56.56 -17.08 13.74
N SER A 503 -55.72 -17.07 12.70
CA SER A 503 -54.82 -18.19 12.42
C SER A 503 -53.84 -18.43 13.59
N HIS A 504 -53.34 -17.38 14.22
CA HIS A 504 -52.51 -17.49 15.40
C HIS A 504 -53.30 -17.93 16.62
N GLU A 505 -54.48 -17.37 16.82
CA GLU A 505 -55.36 -17.74 17.94
C GLU A 505 -55.97 -19.15 17.83
N LEU A 506 -56.16 -19.63 16.60
CA LEU A 506 -56.61 -21.01 16.34
C LEU A 506 -55.47 -22.03 16.45
N ARG A 507 -54.23 -21.64 16.16
CA ARG A 507 -53.07 -22.56 16.25
C ARG A 507 -52.80 -23.00 17.69
N THR A 508 -52.89 -22.09 18.63
CA THR A 508 -52.62 -22.37 20.03
C THR A 508 -53.57 -23.39 20.64
N PRO A 509 -54.93 -23.22 20.61
CA PRO A 509 -55.84 -24.22 21.12
C PRO A 509 -55.76 -25.53 20.36
N LEU A 510 -55.54 -25.46 19.02
CA LEU A 510 -55.44 -26.67 18.21
C LEU A 510 -54.18 -27.48 18.56
N THR A 511 -53.08 -26.82 18.86
CA THR A 511 -51.84 -27.47 19.35
C THR A 511 -52.06 -28.12 20.74
N LEU A 512 -52.82 -27.43 21.59
CA LEU A 512 -53.19 -27.98 22.91
C LEU A 512 -54.15 -29.16 22.86
N ILE A 513 -54.94 -29.27 21.80
CA ILE A 513 -55.81 -30.44 21.53
C ILE A 513 -55.01 -31.56 20.83
N TYR A 514 -54.23 -31.23 19.81
CA TYR A 514 -53.49 -32.19 19.01
C TYR A 514 -52.41 -32.94 19.79
N ALA A 515 -51.63 -32.25 20.61
CA ALA A 515 -50.51 -32.84 21.34
C ALA A 515 -50.98 -33.91 22.38
N PRO A 516 -52.01 -33.65 23.22
CA PRO A 516 -52.55 -34.67 24.11
C PRO A 516 -53.18 -35.84 23.34
N LEU A 517 -53.98 -35.57 22.29
CA LEU A 517 -54.58 -36.61 21.45
C LEU A 517 -53.53 -37.51 20.78
N SER A 518 -52.45 -36.92 20.28
CA SER A 518 -51.32 -37.65 19.72
C SER A 518 -50.61 -38.54 20.74
N ARG A 519 -50.54 -38.08 22.00
CA ARG A 519 -49.96 -38.83 23.09
C ARG A 519 -50.85 -39.98 23.54
N ILE A 520 -52.16 -39.76 23.65
CA ILE A 520 -53.14 -40.78 24.03
C ILE A 520 -53.18 -41.87 22.93
N LEU A 521 -53.22 -41.52 21.66
CA LEU A 521 -53.21 -42.47 20.54
C LEU A 521 -51.95 -43.34 20.47
N LYS A 522 -50.81 -42.86 20.98
CA LYS A 522 -49.57 -43.64 21.05
C LYS A 522 -49.56 -44.68 22.17
N THR A 523 -50.36 -44.45 23.23
CA THR A 523 -50.42 -45.33 24.43
C THR A 523 -51.63 -46.24 24.44
N LEU A 524 -52.67 -45.96 23.67
CA LEU A 524 -53.86 -46.81 23.57
C LEU A 524 -53.65 -47.99 22.60
N PRO A 525 -54.00 -49.20 22.99
CA PRO A 525 -54.03 -50.34 22.06
C PRO A 525 -55.05 -50.10 20.94
N SER A 526 -54.70 -50.46 19.70
CA SER A 526 -55.56 -50.26 18.51
C SER A 526 -56.88 -51.11 18.53
N THR A 527 -57.01 -52.02 19.50
CA THR A 527 -58.20 -52.85 19.75
C THR A 527 -59.21 -52.21 20.71
N ASP A 528 -58.89 -51.07 21.32
CA ASP A 528 -59.78 -50.37 22.24
C ASP A 528 -60.93 -49.69 21.45
N ALA A 529 -62.17 -49.83 21.97
CA ALA A 529 -63.37 -49.27 21.34
C ALA A 529 -63.32 -47.72 21.17
N ILE A 530 -62.49 -47.05 21.96
CA ILE A 530 -62.30 -45.58 21.91
C ILE A 530 -61.22 -45.16 20.88
N TYR A 531 -60.36 -46.09 20.40
CA TYR A 531 -59.28 -45.80 19.47
C TYR A 531 -59.78 -45.22 18.11
N PRO A 532 -60.82 -45.79 17.45
CA PRO A 532 -61.28 -45.25 16.16
C PRO A 532 -61.87 -43.83 16.25
N PRO A 533 -62.72 -43.46 17.25
CA PRO A 533 -63.19 -42.10 17.36
C PRO A 533 -62.08 -41.11 17.74
N LEU A 534 -61.10 -41.48 18.59
CA LEU A 534 -59.95 -40.64 18.92
C LEU A 534 -59.03 -40.43 17.71
N LYS A 535 -58.79 -41.47 16.92
CA LYS A 535 -58.02 -41.39 15.66
C LYS A 535 -58.71 -40.47 14.66
N ASN A 536 -60.02 -40.46 14.60
CA ASN A 536 -60.77 -39.55 13.74
C ASN A 536 -60.67 -38.12 14.19
N ILE A 537 -60.79 -37.85 15.50
CA ILE A 537 -60.61 -36.53 16.07
C ILE A 537 -59.18 -36.02 15.84
N HIS A 538 -58.18 -36.86 16.02
CA HIS A 538 -56.78 -36.54 15.75
C HIS A 538 -56.58 -36.19 14.25
N LYS A 539 -57.18 -36.98 13.34
CA LYS A 539 -57.13 -36.72 11.90
C LYS A 539 -57.78 -35.37 11.53
N GLN A 540 -58.92 -35.03 12.20
CA GLN A 540 -59.56 -33.72 11.96
C GLN A 540 -58.74 -32.57 12.53
N ALA A 541 -58.13 -32.74 13.72
CA ALA A 541 -57.24 -31.76 14.30
C ALA A 541 -55.98 -31.53 13.44
N GLN A 542 -55.43 -32.61 12.88
CA GLN A 542 -54.32 -32.51 11.91
C GLN A 542 -54.74 -31.75 10.67
N ARG A 543 -55.88 -32.09 10.06
CA ARG A 543 -56.42 -31.36 8.92
C ARG A 543 -56.62 -29.88 9.18
N MET A 544 -57.12 -29.52 10.36
CA MET A 544 -57.34 -28.13 10.75
C MET A 544 -55.98 -27.39 10.92
N LYS A 545 -54.98 -28.05 11.48
CA LYS A 545 -53.60 -27.52 11.59
C LYS A 545 -53.00 -27.28 10.21
N ASP A 546 -53.18 -28.23 9.27
CA ASP A 546 -52.63 -28.11 7.93
C ASP A 546 -53.32 -27.00 7.12
N LEU A 547 -54.64 -26.82 7.28
CA LEU A 547 -55.37 -25.69 6.68
C LEU A 547 -54.92 -24.34 7.21
N ILE A 548 -54.70 -24.20 8.54
CA ILE A 548 -54.20 -22.96 9.16
C ILE A 548 -52.81 -22.64 8.64
N ASN A 549 -51.92 -23.63 8.53
CA ASN A 549 -50.59 -23.47 7.98
C ASN A 549 -50.65 -23.08 6.48
N MET A 550 -51.48 -23.70 5.70
CA MET A 550 -51.69 -23.38 4.27
C MET A 550 -52.11 -21.91 4.06
N VAL A 551 -53.03 -21.40 4.88
CA VAL A 551 -53.44 -19.97 4.82
C VAL A 551 -52.27 -19.04 5.15
N LEU A 552 -51.41 -19.38 6.10
CA LEU A 552 -50.23 -18.63 6.46
C LEU A 552 -49.14 -18.72 5.37
N ASP A 553 -48.96 -19.87 4.73
CA ASP A 553 -47.97 -20.06 3.69
C ASP A 553 -48.34 -19.33 2.39
N VAL A 554 -49.62 -19.35 2.01
CA VAL A 554 -50.12 -18.52 0.90
C VAL A 554 -49.81 -17.05 1.15
N ARG A 555 -50.00 -16.59 2.39
CA ARG A 555 -49.72 -15.20 2.71
C ARG A 555 -48.23 -14.82 2.68
N LYS A 556 -47.33 -15.70 3.17
CA LYS A 556 -45.89 -15.53 3.03
C LYS A 556 -45.43 -15.45 1.59
N MET A 557 -46.08 -16.22 0.71
CA MET A 557 -45.83 -16.15 -0.73
C MET A 557 -46.32 -14.84 -1.36
N GLU A 558 -47.49 -14.36 -0.98
CA GLU A 558 -48.01 -13.06 -1.44
C GLU A 558 -47.14 -11.88 -1.02
N VAL A 559 -46.49 -11.94 0.16
CA VAL A 559 -45.61 -10.91 0.69
C VAL A 559 -44.17 -11.07 0.18
N GLY A 560 -43.84 -12.14 -0.55
CA GLY A 560 -42.50 -12.38 -1.12
C GLY A 560 -41.43 -12.81 -0.12
N GLU A 561 -41.80 -13.22 1.10
CA GLU A 561 -40.85 -13.63 2.14
C GLU A 561 -40.32 -15.07 1.99
N THR A 562 -40.82 -15.83 1.00
CA THR A 562 -40.43 -17.21 0.84
C THR A 562 -39.21 -17.36 -0.06
N LYS A 563 -38.04 -17.66 0.55
CA LYS A 563 -36.83 -18.03 -0.22
C LYS A 563 -36.92 -19.52 -0.59
N LEU A 564 -36.89 -19.81 -1.89
CA LEU A 564 -36.82 -21.18 -2.38
C LEU A 564 -35.50 -21.85 -1.99
N LYS A 565 -35.58 -23.06 -1.46
CA LYS A 565 -34.41 -23.92 -1.14
C LYS A 565 -34.17 -24.89 -2.28
N LEU A 566 -33.51 -24.40 -3.31
CA LEU A 566 -33.25 -25.19 -4.52
C LEU A 566 -32.07 -26.15 -4.27
N GLN A 567 -32.30 -27.43 -4.48
CA GLN A 567 -31.31 -28.51 -4.41
C GLN A 567 -31.56 -29.54 -5.50
N ALA A 568 -30.50 -30.23 -5.94
CA ALA A 568 -30.60 -31.29 -6.90
C ALA A 568 -31.11 -32.56 -6.23
N TYR A 569 -32.17 -33.13 -6.77
CA TYR A 569 -32.75 -34.39 -6.30
C TYR A 569 -33.07 -35.32 -7.48
N PRO A 570 -33.01 -36.66 -7.26
CA PRO A 570 -33.44 -37.63 -8.24
C PRO A 570 -34.98 -37.57 -8.43
N PHE A 571 -35.39 -36.81 -9.43
CA PHE A 571 -36.77 -36.37 -9.60
C PHE A 571 -37.77 -37.51 -9.73
N ASN A 572 -37.46 -38.50 -10.56
CA ASN A 572 -38.35 -39.66 -10.78
C ASN A 572 -38.48 -40.52 -9.52
N SER A 573 -37.40 -40.66 -8.71
CA SER A 573 -37.46 -41.40 -7.45
C SER A 573 -38.31 -40.66 -6.43
N TRP A 574 -38.15 -39.32 -6.34
CA TRP A 574 -38.94 -38.48 -5.45
C TRP A 574 -40.44 -38.49 -5.82
N ILE A 575 -40.79 -38.47 -7.13
CA ILE A 575 -42.19 -38.57 -7.59
C ILE A 575 -42.78 -39.91 -7.23
N LYS A 576 -42.02 -41.00 -7.38
CA LYS A 576 -42.48 -42.35 -6.99
C LYS A 576 -42.71 -42.45 -5.49
N GLU A 577 -41.82 -41.85 -4.68
CA GLU A 577 -41.93 -41.81 -3.22
C GLU A 577 -43.26 -41.13 -2.81
N ILE A 578 -43.56 -39.95 -3.36
CA ILE A 578 -44.81 -39.25 -3.06
C ILE A 578 -46.03 -40.06 -3.56
N GLY A 579 -45.97 -40.59 -4.75
CA GLY A 579 -47.09 -41.35 -5.29
C GLY A 579 -47.37 -42.66 -4.53
N ALA A 580 -46.34 -43.29 -3.96
CA ALA A 580 -46.48 -44.47 -3.11
C ALA A 580 -47.34 -44.20 -1.86
N ASP A 581 -47.23 -43.00 -1.26
CA ASP A 581 -48.05 -42.60 -0.09
C ASP A 581 -49.57 -42.54 -0.42
N PHE A 582 -49.94 -42.47 -1.69
CA PHE A 582 -51.32 -42.40 -2.14
C PHE A 582 -51.88 -43.74 -2.70
N THR A 583 -51.06 -44.78 -2.73
CA THR A 583 -51.45 -46.08 -3.29
C THR A 583 -52.63 -46.69 -2.53
N ASP A 584 -52.60 -46.63 -1.21
CA ASP A 584 -53.68 -47.15 -0.35
C ASP A 584 -54.97 -46.33 -0.49
N GLU A 585 -54.82 -44.99 -0.65
CA GLU A 585 -55.95 -44.09 -0.85
C GLU A 585 -56.58 -44.28 -2.25
N GLY A 586 -55.77 -44.51 -3.26
CA GLY A 586 -56.20 -44.89 -4.59
C GLY A 586 -56.95 -46.21 -4.60
N ALA A 587 -56.39 -47.24 -3.98
CA ALA A 587 -57.03 -48.55 -3.85
C ALA A 587 -58.38 -48.49 -3.13
N ALA A 588 -58.47 -47.65 -2.05
CA ALA A 588 -59.73 -47.43 -1.31
C ALA A 588 -60.83 -46.75 -2.17
N GLN A 589 -60.43 -46.01 -3.21
CA GLN A 589 -61.31 -45.28 -4.12
C GLN A 589 -61.50 -46.03 -5.44
N GLU A 590 -60.96 -47.26 -5.60
CA GLU A 590 -60.95 -48.06 -6.83
C GLU A 590 -60.31 -47.31 -8.03
N VAL A 591 -59.23 -46.47 -7.74
CA VAL A 591 -58.47 -45.70 -8.72
C VAL A 591 -57.03 -46.21 -8.72
N GLN A 592 -56.49 -46.58 -9.86
CA GLN A 592 -55.12 -47.02 -10.00
C GLN A 592 -54.20 -45.81 -10.27
N ILE A 593 -52.96 -45.85 -9.75
CA ILE A 593 -51.94 -44.88 -10.07
C ILE A 593 -50.93 -45.52 -11.02
N ASP A 594 -50.76 -44.95 -12.19
CA ASP A 594 -49.80 -45.39 -13.22
C ASP A 594 -48.66 -44.37 -13.36
N TYR A 595 -47.45 -44.87 -13.60
CA TYR A 595 -46.26 -44.04 -13.70
C TYR A 595 -45.65 -44.15 -15.10
N GLN A 596 -45.68 -43.07 -15.84
CA GLN A 596 -45.03 -42.93 -17.15
C GLN A 596 -43.86 -41.95 -17.00
N LEU A 597 -42.76 -42.44 -16.46
CA LEU A 597 -41.61 -41.60 -16.11
C LEU A 597 -40.53 -41.69 -17.18
N ASP A 598 -40.02 -40.56 -17.60
CA ASP A 598 -38.93 -40.44 -18.56
C ASP A 598 -37.60 -40.76 -17.89
N ASP A 599 -36.98 -41.88 -18.23
CA ASP A 599 -35.70 -42.32 -17.64
C ASP A 599 -34.51 -41.42 -17.97
N SER A 600 -34.66 -40.47 -18.89
CA SER A 600 -33.64 -39.47 -19.19
C SER A 600 -33.51 -38.40 -18.08
N ILE A 601 -34.53 -38.25 -17.22
CA ILE A 601 -34.56 -37.30 -16.12
C ILE A 601 -33.92 -37.95 -14.89
N LYS A 602 -32.66 -37.63 -14.64
CA LYS A 602 -31.91 -38.17 -13.49
C LYS A 602 -32.05 -37.26 -12.25
N GLU A 603 -31.55 -36.05 -12.33
CA GLU A 603 -31.60 -35.06 -11.24
C GLU A 603 -32.19 -33.75 -11.76
N VAL A 604 -33.02 -33.14 -10.95
CA VAL A 604 -33.60 -31.81 -11.19
C VAL A 604 -33.35 -30.92 -9.98
N VAL A 605 -33.06 -29.66 -10.21
CA VAL A 605 -32.87 -28.66 -9.16
C VAL A 605 -34.23 -28.02 -8.85
N PHE A 606 -34.75 -28.32 -7.67
CA PHE A 606 -36.02 -27.73 -7.22
C PHE A 606 -36.09 -27.65 -5.69
N ASP A 607 -37.08 -26.96 -5.18
CA ASP A 607 -37.40 -26.97 -3.74
C ASP A 607 -38.30 -28.20 -3.45
N LYS A 608 -37.66 -29.24 -2.86
CA LYS A 608 -38.33 -30.49 -2.52
C LYS A 608 -39.59 -30.26 -1.67
N GLY A 609 -39.53 -29.36 -0.67
CA GLY A 609 -40.62 -29.08 0.23
C GLY A 609 -41.83 -28.46 -0.49
N MET A 610 -41.57 -27.41 -1.26
CA MET A 610 -42.63 -26.72 -1.99
C MET A 610 -43.23 -27.60 -3.09
N CYS A 611 -42.39 -28.29 -3.85
CA CYS A 611 -42.86 -29.20 -4.89
C CYS A 611 -43.65 -30.40 -4.32
N THR A 612 -43.25 -30.90 -3.13
CA THR A 612 -44.03 -31.95 -2.44
C THR A 612 -45.44 -31.46 -2.13
N ILE A 613 -45.60 -30.25 -1.63
CA ILE A 613 -46.93 -29.66 -1.36
C ILE A 613 -47.75 -29.59 -2.64
N VAL A 614 -47.16 -29.15 -3.74
CA VAL A 614 -47.85 -29.03 -5.03
C VAL A 614 -48.30 -30.42 -5.54
N VAL A 615 -47.35 -31.38 -5.58
CA VAL A 615 -47.63 -32.72 -6.09
C VAL A 615 -48.66 -33.45 -5.22
N THR A 616 -48.52 -33.34 -3.91
CA THR A 616 -49.49 -33.93 -2.95
C THR A 616 -50.89 -33.36 -3.15
N ASN A 617 -51.02 -32.04 -3.32
CA ASN A 617 -52.31 -31.41 -3.58
C ASN A 617 -52.91 -31.85 -4.93
N LEU A 618 -52.08 -31.94 -5.96
CA LEU A 618 -52.53 -32.40 -7.27
C LEU A 618 -52.99 -33.88 -7.23
N LEU A 619 -52.24 -34.77 -6.57
CA LEU A 619 -52.59 -36.18 -6.41
C LEU A 619 -53.85 -36.34 -5.57
N THR A 620 -53.96 -35.62 -4.44
CA THR A 620 -55.18 -35.65 -3.61
C THR A 620 -56.41 -35.20 -4.41
N ASN A 621 -56.28 -34.14 -5.22
CA ASN A 621 -57.37 -33.67 -6.06
C ASN A 621 -57.67 -34.66 -7.20
N ALA A 622 -56.64 -35.24 -7.82
CA ALA A 622 -56.80 -36.21 -8.86
C ALA A 622 -57.56 -37.44 -8.36
N LEU A 623 -57.14 -38.02 -7.23
CA LEU A 623 -57.82 -39.18 -6.64
C LEU A 623 -59.24 -38.82 -6.21
N LYS A 624 -59.45 -37.68 -5.56
CA LYS A 624 -60.76 -37.23 -5.07
C LYS A 624 -61.79 -37.05 -6.17
N HIS A 625 -61.36 -36.61 -7.35
CA HIS A 625 -62.27 -36.29 -8.47
C HIS A 625 -62.25 -37.33 -9.57
N SER A 626 -61.47 -38.42 -9.46
CA SER A 626 -61.44 -39.49 -10.41
C SER A 626 -62.63 -40.44 -10.18
N PRO A 627 -63.34 -40.84 -11.23
CA PRO A 627 -64.40 -41.91 -11.13
C PRO A 627 -63.78 -43.26 -10.73
N LYS A 628 -64.59 -44.13 -10.17
CA LYS A 628 -64.19 -45.50 -9.86
C LYS A 628 -63.75 -46.27 -11.13
N ASN A 629 -62.78 -47.16 -10.97
CA ASN A 629 -62.17 -47.95 -12.04
C ASN A 629 -61.48 -47.14 -13.14
N THR A 630 -60.88 -45.95 -12.72
CA THR A 630 -60.05 -45.14 -13.61
C THR A 630 -58.59 -45.14 -13.16
N THR A 631 -57.70 -44.62 -13.99
CA THR A 631 -56.28 -44.55 -13.71
C THR A 631 -55.84 -43.12 -13.68
N VAL A 632 -55.16 -42.72 -12.61
CA VAL A 632 -54.44 -41.46 -12.51
C VAL A 632 -53.01 -41.70 -12.99
N THR A 633 -52.61 -41.09 -14.08
CA THR A 633 -51.25 -41.25 -14.64
C THR A 633 -50.36 -40.09 -14.23
N ILE A 634 -49.24 -40.41 -13.60
CA ILE A 634 -48.17 -39.47 -13.30
C ILE A 634 -47.15 -39.60 -14.44
N ARG A 635 -47.02 -38.55 -15.24
CA ARG A 635 -46.08 -38.52 -16.37
C ARG A 635 -45.00 -37.48 -16.14
N THR A 636 -43.75 -37.86 -16.33
CA THR A 636 -42.65 -36.92 -16.43
C THR A 636 -42.11 -36.89 -17.86
N SER A 637 -41.75 -35.74 -18.37
CA SER A 637 -41.14 -35.59 -19.70
C SER A 637 -40.15 -34.44 -19.65
N LYS A 638 -39.05 -34.58 -20.35
CA LYS A 638 -38.06 -33.51 -20.54
C LYS A 638 -38.44 -32.73 -21.81
N ASN A 639 -38.57 -31.42 -21.66
CA ASN A 639 -38.78 -30.54 -22.80
C ASN A 639 -37.50 -29.70 -22.98
N ASP A 640 -36.94 -29.66 -24.17
CA ASP A 640 -35.70 -28.96 -24.50
C ASP A 640 -35.87 -27.43 -24.59
N SER A 641 -37.04 -26.91 -24.17
CA SER A 641 -37.36 -25.47 -24.32
C SER A 641 -37.04 -24.61 -23.13
N TYR A 642 -36.41 -25.13 -22.07
CA TYR A 642 -35.93 -24.31 -20.91
C TYR A 642 -34.67 -24.91 -20.30
#